data_34b01f94f1ad805154bd76edac69a643
#
_entry.id   34b01f94f1ad805154bd76edac69a643
#
_cell.length_a   1.000
_cell.length_b   1.000
_cell.length_c   1.000
_cell.angle_alpha   90.00
_cell.angle_beta   90.00
_cell.angle_gamma   90.00
#
_symmetry.space_group_name_H-M   'P 1'
#
loop_
_entity.id
_entity.type
_entity.pdbx_description
1 polymer ?
#
loop_
_entity_poly.entity_id
_entity_poly.type
_entity_poly.pdbx_seq_one_letter_code
_entity_poly.pdbx_strand_id
1 'polypeptide(L)'
;MKIIFNQLFKALIFFATSFISMLSIAQTGDFILSHHSPKHSEIDNINFEIKADKNGIICIANRFGVLKYDGVEWDFYRTNSSALSLAVSEDNTVYVGCLGGFGKLDYLNNSYKYIPILSSDSLSDHFLQTFATKDYIYFLSDNNLFEYALSKGEYRKLISGDFLNGYVYEDTLFINTYDELVISAKGGVVDTLSNESKQWGLISASPNGENEFAVDLDGGLYQKKNRQIKPHHHYDRLQEADVVITDLEWINDSLVACSTLESGVFFLHVEDSSYFEVTDYHSGLPDNEIHDLYADNNQGVWVAHEFGLTRIAPMFPAYSYTNFPGLEGNLIEVQRIHDDLWINTSLGVYYFSQDTSYRSRVYIEKVNTKNSKPVSAKMKPNSQPQEKELEKGQNEESDEEETSKKKKRKKKGFLSGLFKKKDRANDSGKNDGAKKKKFIAKQDSGPTTPTKTSPKAQYIRRVEKVVTGVSYQFHHVPGTDGKFKQLLETKDRILATSHTGIYEITRNSAQLVINEAIKYAYLIPESNQLIISTERGDLKYFELINDIWTEISSQGFEDIILNVYMDHKNHIWLAGTSHIYQGLITNEGFEIEHSYEINNKFYDELSIWEHADALYFINSQGFFKLDREKDRILKDRELEEELGSPHHHLHNEKSRVWLYNGKIWHLLLPDGSINEFQYLGVFPNLKYINYDEKLDRYWLITDDNQLLAYAAGQIPELHKSYSIFVKRLVTTSGEMKVNQKIQLSHDQNTLTVELLKPDYVGLLNPEYQYKLEGLNTEWSNWTHANLIDYSFLPPGDYELKVRVRDALDQIDEATLIEFTVATPYWQQPWFYAIQALILAMMIGISSRLNESKATNRFIKHGLSILTLVIIIQFLQAVINTFISFESTPVMEFLFDVGIAVMVFPLEWFLRKMILDGGLKISGTTATTKL
;
A
#
# COMPACT_ATOMS: atom_id res chain seq x y z
N MET A 1 24.10 -9.47 -56.80
CA MET A 1 23.04 -8.46 -56.55
C MET A 1 22.02 -8.95 -55.48
N LYS A 2 21.39 -10.15 -55.60
CA LYS A 2 20.43 -10.63 -54.55
C LYS A 2 21.04 -10.84 -53.15
N ILE A 3 22.28 -11.28 -53.03
CA ILE A 3 22.95 -11.53 -51.74
C ILE A 3 23.28 -10.19 -51.04
N ILE A 4 23.72 -9.18 -51.77
CA ILE A 4 24.02 -7.85 -51.24
C ILE A 4 22.75 -7.13 -50.82
N PHE A 5 21.64 -7.30 -51.61
CA PHE A 5 20.34 -6.74 -51.24
C PHE A 5 19.76 -7.37 -49.97
N ASN A 6 19.96 -8.71 -49.79
CA ASN A 6 19.47 -9.39 -48.58
C ASN A 6 20.29 -9.03 -47.31
N GLN A 7 21.58 -8.75 -47.49
CA GLN A 7 22.41 -8.28 -46.38
C GLN A 7 22.10 -6.81 -46.01
N LEU A 8 21.87 -5.96 -47.01
CA LEU A 8 21.42 -4.58 -46.78
C LEU A 8 20.03 -4.52 -46.16
N PHE A 9 19.12 -5.39 -46.60
CA PHE A 9 17.77 -5.48 -46.01
C PHE A 9 17.78 -5.99 -44.58
N LYS A 10 18.65 -6.98 -44.24
CA LYS A 10 18.85 -7.44 -42.85
C LYS A 10 19.52 -6.38 -41.98
N ALA A 11 20.46 -5.66 -42.51
CA ALA A 11 21.08 -4.53 -41.81
C ALA A 11 20.09 -3.37 -41.60
N LEU A 12 19.21 -3.11 -42.58
CA LEU A 12 18.18 -2.07 -42.48
C LEU A 12 17.11 -2.49 -41.44
N ILE A 13 16.70 -3.76 -41.38
CA ILE A 13 15.79 -4.29 -40.35
C ILE A 13 16.45 -4.24 -38.98
N PHE A 14 17.72 -4.64 -38.88
CA PHE A 14 18.47 -4.57 -37.62
C PHE A 14 18.65 -3.11 -37.13
N PHE A 15 18.91 -2.17 -38.03
CA PHE A 15 18.95 -0.75 -37.73
C PHE A 15 17.57 -0.20 -37.37
N ALA A 16 16.50 -0.63 -38.04
CA ALA A 16 15.14 -0.20 -37.74
C ALA A 16 14.66 -0.78 -36.37
N THR A 17 14.95 -2.05 -36.08
CA THR A 17 14.63 -2.64 -34.78
C THR A 17 15.47 -2.05 -33.65
N SER A 18 16.75 -1.74 -33.91
CA SER A 18 17.61 -1.05 -32.95
C SER A 18 17.21 0.41 -32.73
N PHE A 19 16.62 1.07 -33.76
CA PHE A 19 16.10 2.44 -33.64
C PHE A 19 14.75 2.48 -32.95
N ILE A 20 13.91 1.43 -33.13
CA ILE A 20 12.64 1.26 -32.43
C ILE A 20 12.90 0.95 -30.95
N SER A 21 13.92 0.16 -30.62
CA SER A 21 14.31 -0.09 -29.20
C SER A 21 14.97 1.13 -28.53
N MET A 22 15.55 2.07 -29.28
CA MET A 22 16.00 3.36 -28.73
C MET A 22 14.87 4.39 -28.54
N LEU A 23 13.70 4.18 -29.15
CA LEU A 23 12.51 5.05 -28.98
C LEU A 23 11.60 4.61 -27.84
N SER A 24 11.92 3.50 -27.17
CA SER A 24 11.09 2.95 -26.08
C SER A 24 11.70 3.12 -24.69
N ILE A 25 12.60 4.07 -24.48
CA ILE A 25 12.84 4.56 -23.11
C ILE A 25 11.75 5.60 -22.84
N ALA A 26 10.51 5.14 -22.79
CA ALA A 26 9.47 5.89 -22.09
C ALA A 26 9.91 5.94 -20.65
N GLN A 27 10.18 7.13 -20.15
CA GLN A 27 10.49 7.32 -18.76
C GLN A 27 9.34 6.72 -17.94
N THR A 28 9.64 5.71 -17.16
CA THR A 28 8.80 5.27 -16.07
C THR A 28 8.99 6.27 -14.95
N GLY A 29 7.90 6.75 -14.33
CA GLY A 29 7.99 7.51 -13.08
C GLY A 29 8.52 6.63 -11.94
N ASP A 30 8.60 7.18 -10.75
CA ASP A 30 9.00 6.43 -9.55
C ASP A 30 7.87 5.48 -9.13
N PHE A 31 8.20 4.37 -8.47
CA PHE A 31 7.20 3.52 -7.85
C PHE A 31 6.37 4.25 -6.79
N ILE A 32 5.16 3.80 -6.57
CA ILE A 32 4.33 4.33 -5.49
C ILE A 32 4.90 3.86 -4.15
N LEU A 33 5.10 4.83 -3.26
CA LEU A 33 5.61 4.61 -1.90
C LEU A 33 4.51 4.90 -0.88
N SER A 34 4.40 4.04 0.12
CA SER A 34 3.54 4.25 1.29
C SER A 34 4.40 4.22 2.55
N HIS A 35 4.43 5.34 3.28
CA HIS A 35 5.22 5.46 4.50
C HIS A 35 4.39 5.13 5.73
N HIS A 36 4.92 4.29 6.58
CA HIS A 36 4.27 3.80 7.79
C HIS A 36 5.18 4.02 9.00
N SER A 37 4.72 4.79 9.95
CA SER A 37 5.43 4.97 11.22
C SER A 37 4.45 4.97 12.39
N PRO A 38 4.72 4.22 13.47
CA PRO A 38 3.86 4.22 14.64
C PRO A 38 3.93 5.57 15.34
N LYS A 39 2.77 6.18 15.59
CA LYS A 39 2.67 7.47 16.31
C LYS A 39 2.55 7.24 17.82
N HIS A 40 3.41 6.44 18.42
CA HIS A 40 3.36 6.12 19.84
C HIS A 40 4.68 6.44 20.52
N SER A 41 4.62 7.13 21.68
CA SER A 41 5.81 7.60 22.41
C SER A 41 6.70 6.49 23.00
N GLU A 42 6.19 5.28 23.11
CA GLU A 42 6.90 4.10 23.63
C GLU A 42 7.59 3.28 22.54
N ILE A 43 7.44 3.66 21.27
CA ILE A 43 7.99 2.96 20.11
C ILE A 43 9.08 3.81 19.47
N ASP A 44 10.20 3.20 19.15
CA ASP A 44 11.27 3.81 18.35
C ASP A 44 11.01 3.59 16.86
N ASN A 45 11.53 4.45 16.01
CA ASN A 45 11.48 4.27 14.57
C ASN A 45 12.55 3.30 14.03
N ILE A 46 13.51 2.90 14.86
CA ILE A 46 14.59 1.98 14.47
C ILE A 46 14.05 0.55 14.42
N ASN A 47 13.98 0.03 13.22
CA ASN A 47 13.53 -1.33 12.90
C ASN A 47 14.69 -2.13 12.33
N PHE A 48 14.85 -3.37 12.77
CA PHE A 48 16.00 -4.21 12.42
C PHE A 48 15.64 -5.31 11.41
N GLU A 49 14.48 -5.95 11.57
CA GLU A 49 14.04 -7.02 10.69
C GLU A 49 12.51 -7.00 10.52
N ILE A 50 12.04 -7.36 9.33
CA ILE A 50 10.64 -7.44 8.94
C ILE A 50 10.33 -8.88 8.51
N LYS A 51 9.27 -9.45 9.07
CA LYS A 51 8.70 -10.72 8.59
C LYS A 51 7.18 -10.61 8.59
N ALA A 52 6.49 -11.40 7.79
CA ALA A 52 5.04 -11.53 7.95
C ALA A 52 4.69 -12.83 8.66
N ASP A 53 3.63 -12.78 9.45
CA ASP A 53 3.00 -13.99 9.94
C ASP A 53 2.14 -14.64 8.84
N LYS A 54 1.63 -15.87 9.07
CA LYS A 54 0.86 -16.59 8.05
C LYS A 54 -0.46 -15.93 7.65
N ASN A 55 -0.96 -15.03 8.47
CA ASN A 55 -2.14 -14.22 8.16
C ASN A 55 -1.77 -12.97 7.35
N GLY A 56 -0.47 -12.76 7.13
CA GLY A 56 0.05 -11.60 6.42
C GLY A 56 0.26 -10.37 7.29
N ILE A 57 0.12 -10.46 8.61
CA ILE A 57 0.43 -9.35 9.51
C ILE A 57 1.94 -9.12 9.53
N ILE A 58 2.35 -7.89 9.28
CA ILE A 58 3.76 -7.51 9.27
C ILE A 58 4.28 -7.45 10.70
N CYS A 59 5.26 -8.29 11.00
CA CYS A 59 5.96 -8.37 12.28
C CYS A 59 7.33 -7.70 12.15
N ILE A 60 7.70 -6.84 13.08
CA ILE A 60 8.90 -6.03 13.00
C ILE A 60 9.69 -6.16 14.31
N ALA A 61 10.97 -6.48 14.19
CA ALA A 61 11.92 -6.37 15.28
C ALA A 61 12.27 -4.89 15.50
N ASN A 62 11.84 -4.34 16.61
CA ASN A 62 12.03 -2.93 16.95
C ASN A 62 12.92 -2.81 18.19
N ARG A 63 13.60 -1.67 18.33
CA ARG A 63 14.50 -1.41 19.46
C ARG A 63 13.88 -1.64 20.85
N PHE A 64 12.57 -1.49 21.00
CA PHE A 64 11.89 -1.65 22.29
C PHE A 64 11.04 -2.91 22.40
N GLY A 65 10.93 -3.70 21.33
CA GLY A 65 10.16 -4.92 21.31
C GLY A 65 9.75 -5.35 19.92
N VAL A 66 8.63 -6.05 19.82
CA VAL A 66 8.07 -6.48 18.54
C VAL A 66 6.85 -5.65 18.22
N LEU A 67 6.80 -5.11 17.02
CA LEU A 67 5.61 -4.47 16.47
C LEU A 67 4.90 -5.45 15.56
N LYS A 68 3.57 -5.39 15.55
CA LYS A 68 2.73 -5.99 14.52
C LYS A 68 1.91 -4.90 13.86
N TYR A 69 1.91 -4.88 12.54
CA TYR A 69 1.13 -3.94 11.73
C TYR A 69 0.20 -4.69 10.79
N ASP A 70 -1.08 -4.41 10.88
CA ASP A 70 -2.13 -5.13 10.14
C ASP A 70 -2.68 -4.34 8.93
N GLY A 71 -2.10 -3.19 8.63
CA GLY A 71 -2.54 -2.25 7.60
C GLY A 71 -3.30 -1.04 8.16
N VAL A 72 -3.83 -1.15 9.38
CA VAL A 72 -4.62 -0.09 10.05
C VAL A 72 -4.02 0.25 11.41
N GLU A 73 -3.77 -0.75 12.23
CA GLU A 73 -3.37 -0.59 13.63
C GLU A 73 -1.99 -1.18 13.90
N TRP A 74 -1.33 -0.61 14.91
CA TRP A 74 -0.07 -1.06 15.42
C TRP A 74 -0.25 -1.71 16.79
N ASP A 75 0.09 -3.01 16.89
CA ASP A 75 0.21 -3.70 18.17
C ASP A 75 1.67 -3.72 18.62
N PHE A 76 1.93 -3.40 19.88
CA PHE A 76 3.27 -3.39 20.44
C PHE A 76 3.43 -4.43 21.56
N TYR A 77 4.45 -5.27 21.41
CA TYR A 77 4.82 -6.31 22.38
C TYR A 77 6.22 -6.03 22.93
N ARG A 78 6.25 -5.50 24.15
CA ARG A 78 7.51 -5.16 24.81
C ARG A 78 8.33 -6.41 25.11
N THR A 79 9.61 -6.41 24.71
CA THR A 79 10.60 -7.44 25.06
C THR A 79 11.44 -6.99 26.26
N ASN A 80 12.24 -7.90 26.83
CA ASN A 80 13.10 -7.57 27.98
C ASN A 80 14.29 -6.65 27.56
N SER A 81 14.65 -6.67 26.28
CA SER A 81 15.74 -5.89 25.68
C SER A 81 15.39 -5.64 24.21
N SER A 82 16.27 -4.99 23.45
CA SER A 82 16.03 -4.75 22.01
C SER A 82 15.78 -6.05 21.27
N ALA A 83 14.68 -6.13 20.53
CA ALA A 83 14.44 -7.19 19.54
C ALA A 83 15.31 -6.90 18.31
N LEU A 84 16.10 -7.86 17.87
CA LEU A 84 17.07 -7.72 16.79
C LEU A 84 16.71 -8.55 15.57
N SER A 85 16.07 -9.72 15.78
CA SER A 85 15.72 -10.63 14.71
C SER A 85 14.43 -11.39 14.99
N LEU A 86 13.77 -11.87 13.92
CA LEU A 86 12.50 -12.56 13.95
C LEU A 86 12.52 -13.83 13.10
N ALA A 87 11.76 -14.81 13.53
CA ALA A 87 11.39 -15.94 12.69
C ALA A 87 9.94 -16.33 12.96
N VAL A 88 9.23 -16.78 11.94
CA VAL A 88 7.85 -17.27 12.05
C VAL A 88 7.83 -18.75 11.78
N SER A 89 7.33 -19.54 12.73
CA SER A 89 7.22 -21.00 12.59
C SER A 89 5.99 -21.43 11.78
N GLU A 90 5.93 -22.70 11.45
CA GLU A 90 4.79 -23.26 10.70
C GLU A 90 3.45 -23.16 11.44
N ASP A 91 3.44 -23.12 12.78
CA ASP A 91 2.24 -22.92 13.60
C ASP A 91 1.89 -21.44 13.83
N ASN A 92 2.51 -20.53 13.09
CA ASN A 92 2.30 -19.08 13.16
C ASN A 92 2.76 -18.41 14.47
N THR A 93 3.73 -19.03 15.17
CA THR A 93 4.35 -18.42 16.34
C THR A 93 5.55 -17.58 15.95
N VAL A 94 5.61 -16.35 16.43
CA VAL A 94 6.73 -15.42 16.19
C VAL A 94 7.81 -15.65 17.25
N TYR A 95 9.00 -16.02 16.83
CA TYR A 95 10.21 -16.14 17.64
C TYR A 95 11.08 -14.93 17.49
N VAL A 96 11.73 -14.51 18.56
CA VAL A 96 12.41 -13.21 18.68
C VAL A 96 13.80 -13.40 19.24
N GLY A 97 14.81 -13.02 18.46
CA GLY A 97 16.17 -12.86 18.94
C GLY A 97 16.38 -11.47 19.52
N CYS A 98 16.92 -11.38 20.72
CA CYS A 98 17.09 -10.15 21.47
C CYS A 98 18.55 -9.94 21.88
N LEU A 99 18.83 -8.76 22.40
CA LEU A 99 20.08 -8.48 23.10
C LEU A 99 20.09 -9.27 24.44
N GLY A 100 21.01 -10.22 24.60
CA GLY A 100 21.18 -11.01 25.82
C GLY A 100 20.18 -12.16 25.99
N GLY A 101 19.43 -12.54 24.96
CA GLY A 101 18.48 -13.67 25.05
C GLY A 101 17.55 -13.79 23.86
N PHE A 102 16.64 -14.72 23.95
CA PHE A 102 15.63 -14.93 22.91
C PHE A 102 14.33 -15.48 23.51
N GLY A 103 13.24 -15.36 22.79
CA GLY A 103 11.92 -15.77 23.25
C GLY A 103 10.92 -15.90 22.09
N LYS A 104 9.65 -15.86 22.43
CA LYS A 104 8.54 -15.95 21.47
C LYS A 104 7.36 -15.07 21.90
N LEU A 105 6.52 -14.72 20.95
CA LEU A 105 5.21 -14.17 21.23
C LEU A 105 4.23 -15.33 21.43
N ASP A 106 3.58 -15.39 22.58
CA ASP A 106 2.59 -16.44 22.88
C ASP A 106 1.45 -15.87 23.71
N TYR A 107 0.35 -16.60 23.77
CA TYR A 107 -0.85 -16.24 24.46
C TYR A 107 -0.77 -16.66 25.92
N LEU A 108 -0.73 -15.69 26.84
CA LEU A 108 -0.63 -15.92 28.28
C LEU A 108 -1.56 -14.98 29.04
N ASN A 109 -2.37 -15.52 29.97
CA ASN A 109 -3.32 -14.77 30.81
C ASN A 109 -4.27 -13.89 29.98
N ASN A 110 -4.89 -14.47 28.96
CA ASN A 110 -5.87 -13.83 28.08
C ASN A 110 -5.31 -12.63 27.28
N SER A 111 -4.01 -12.64 26.94
CA SER A 111 -3.40 -11.65 26.05
C SER A 111 -2.12 -12.20 25.43
N TYR A 112 -1.78 -11.73 24.21
CA TYR A 112 -0.48 -12.00 23.60
C TYR A 112 0.61 -11.23 24.35
N LYS A 113 1.74 -11.89 24.61
CA LYS A 113 2.90 -11.33 25.31
C LYS A 113 4.19 -11.97 24.83
N TYR A 114 5.28 -11.23 24.98
CA TYR A 114 6.60 -11.81 24.85
C TYR A 114 6.90 -12.76 26.05
N ILE A 115 7.26 -13.98 25.72
CA ILE A 115 7.65 -15.01 26.69
C ILE A 115 9.14 -15.33 26.46
N PRO A 116 10.04 -14.99 27.39
CA PRO A 116 11.45 -15.32 27.24
C PRO A 116 11.66 -16.84 27.35
N ILE A 117 12.41 -17.41 26.41
CA ILE A 117 12.90 -18.80 26.44
C ILE A 117 14.26 -18.84 27.10
N LEU A 118 15.14 -17.91 26.74
CA LEU A 118 16.43 -17.67 27.37
C LEU A 118 16.55 -16.17 27.69
N SER A 119 16.78 -15.84 28.96
CA SER A 119 17.09 -14.50 29.40
C SER A 119 18.14 -14.58 30.48
N SER A 120 19.26 -13.91 30.29
CA SER A 120 20.34 -13.88 31.27
C SER A 120 21.03 -12.53 31.25
N ASP A 121 21.05 -11.87 32.42
CA ASP A 121 21.79 -10.61 32.60
C ASP A 121 23.31 -10.77 32.44
N SER A 122 23.79 -12.01 32.38
CA SER A 122 25.21 -12.33 32.19
C SER A 122 25.59 -12.68 30.75
N LEU A 123 24.62 -12.80 29.85
CA LEU A 123 24.82 -13.03 28.43
C LEU A 123 24.94 -11.68 27.72
N SER A 124 26.11 -11.43 27.13
CA SER A 124 26.35 -10.25 26.28
C SER A 124 26.13 -10.55 24.80
N ASP A 125 25.53 -11.68 24.48
CA ASP A 125 25.30 -12.13 23.12
C ASP A 125 24.22 -11.29 22.43
N HIS A 126 24.45 -10.90 21.18
CA HIS A 126 23.49 -10.25 20.33
C HIS A 126 22.90 -11.29 19.37
N PHE A 127 21.63 -11.66 19.53
CA PHE A 127 20.98 -12.59 18.62
C PHE A 127 20.49 -11.85 17.38
N LEU A 128 21.43 -11.60 16.47
CA LEU A 128 21.22 -10.79 15.26
C LEU A 128 20.44 -11.52 14.18
N GLN A 129 20.41 -12.84 14.22
CA GLN A 129 19.69 -13.63 13.23
C GLN A 129 18.91 -14.77 13.90
N THR A 130 17.68 -14.94 13.46
CA THR A 130 16.80 -16.02 13.90
C THR A 130 16.24 -16.72 12.68
N PHE A 131 16.31 -18.04 12.64
CA PHE A 131 15.90 -18.83 11.48
C PHE A 131 14.88 -19.87 11.88
N ALA A 132 13.83 -20.01 11.06
CA ALA A 132 12.84 -21.05 11.18
C ALA A 132 13.11 -22.15 10.14
N THR A 133 13.11 -23.38 10.60
CA THR A 133 13.03 -24.59 9.79
C THR A 133 11.77 -25.35 10.19
N LYS A 134 11.43 -26.42 9.51
CA LYS A 134 10.21 -27.18 9.77
C LYS A 134 10.07 -27.63 11.21
N ASP A 135 11.14 -28.11 11.84
CA ASP A 135 11.12 -28.71 13.17
C ASP A 135 11.85 -27.89 14.24
N TYR A 136 12.62 -26.89 13.85
CA TYR A 136 13.52 -26.14 14.74
C TYR A 136 13.53 -24.65 14.45
N ILE A 137 13.76 -23.89 15.52
CA ILE A 137 14.15 -22.48 15.43
C ILE A 137 15.61 -22.36 15.85
N TYR A 138 16.40 -21.66 15.07
CA TYR A 138 17.80 -21.41 15.36
C TYR A 138 17.99 -19.93 15.71
N PHE A 139 18.69 -19.69 16.82
CA PHE A 139 19.09 -18.35 17.26
C PHE A 139 20.60 -18.25 17.15
N LEU A 140 21.06 -17.38 16.25
CA LEU A 140 22.46 -17.14 15.98
C LEU A 140 22.88 -15.82 16.59
N SER A 141 23.89 -15.88 17.45
CA SER A 141 24.59 -14.68 17.95
C SER A 141 26.01 -14.60 17.38
N ASP A 142 26.73 -13.55 17.70
CA ASP A 142 28.14 -13.37 17.33
C ASP A 142 29.01 -14.56 17.74
N ASN A 143 28.65 -15.23 18.86
CA ASN A 143 29.52 -16.24 19.47
C ASN A 143 28.86 -17.60 19.70
N ASN A 144 27.54 -17.69 19.56
CA ASN A 144 26.79 -18.87 19.95
C ASN A 144 25.64 -19.20 19.00
N LEU A 145 25.44 -20.47 18.72
CA LEU A 145 24.25 -21.00 18.05
C LEU A 145 23.42 -21.81 19.03
N PHE A 146 22.16 -21.45 19.13
CA PHE A 146 21.16 -22.21 19.89
C PHE A 146 20.10 -22.78 18.95
N GLU A 147 19.63 -23.97 19.26
CA GLU A 147 18.51 -24.65 18.60
C GLU A 147 17.35 -24.79 19.58
N TYR A 148 16.17 -24.46 19.17
CA TYR A 148 14.92 -24.68 19.90
C TYR A 148 14.07 -25.70 19.13
N ALA A 149 13.78 -26.84 19.77
CA ALA A 149 12.98 -27.90 19.16
C ALA A 149 11.49 -27.62 19.35
N LEU A 150 10.77 -27.37 18.24
CA LEU A 150 9.34 -27.01 18.26
C LEU A 150 8.47 -28.08 18.94
N SER A 151 8.75 -29.37 18.67
CA SER A 151 7.98 -30.48 19.21
C SER A 151 8.15 -30.73 20.73
N LYS A 152 9.31 -30.33 21.30
CA LYS A 152 9.66 -30.56 22.71
C LYS A 152 9.51 -29.30 23.56
N GLY A 153 9.58 -28.11 22.95
CA GLY A 153 9.60 -26.86 23.69
C GLY A 153 10.88 -26.60 24.48
N GLU A 154 11.98 -27.25 24.06
CA GLU A 154 13.28 -27.18 24.76
C GLU A 154 14.34 -26.59 23.84
N TYR A 155 15.26 -25.82 24.41
CA TYR A 155 16.41 -25.27 23.68
C TYR A 155 17.70 -25.94 24.12
N ARG A 156 18.69 -25.95 23.22
CA ARG A 156 20.06 -26.36 23.53
C ARG A 156 21.06 -25.51 22.77
N LYS A 157 22.21 -25.30 23.36
CA LYS A 157 23.36 -24.72 22.66
C LYS A 157 24.00 -25.78 21.80
N LEU A 158 24.16 -25.53 20.50
CA LEU A 158 24.76 -26.46 19.57
C LEU A 158 26.27 -26.26 19.49
N ILE A 159 26.74 -25.05 19.27
CA ILE A 159 28.13 -24.74 19.07
C ILE A 159 28.47 -23.30 19.50
N SER A 160 29.75 -23.08 19.86
CA SER A 160 30.32 -21.73 20.06
C SER A 160 31.40 -21.50 19.04
N GLY A 161 31.52 -20.28 18.54
CA GLY A 161 32.54 -19.84 17.58
C GLY A 161 32.38 -18.37 17.26
N ASP A 162 33.23 -17.85 16.42
CA ASP A 162 33.10 -16.48 15.91
C ASP A 162 32.30 -16.51 14.59
N PHE A 163 30.99 -16.23 14.66
CA PHE A 163 30.08 -16.32 13.54
C PHE A 163 29.94 -14.98 12.83
N LEU A 164 29.87 -15.01 11.51
CA LEU A 164 29.68 -13.83 10.68
C LEU A 164 28.21 -13.61 10.32
N ASN A 165 27.60 -14.59 9.69
CA ASN A 165 26.19 -14.63 9.34
C ASN A 165 25.73 -16.05 9.04
N GLY A 166 24.40 -16.25 8.87
CA GLY A 166 23.81 -17.51 8.45
C GLY A 166 22.71 -17.31 7.40
N TYR A 167 22.36 -18.40 6.74
CA TYR A 167 21.20 -18.48 5.85
C TYR A 167 20.60 -19.89 5.86
N VAL A 168 19.31 -20.01 5.59
CA VAL A 168 18.64 -21.31 5.47
C VAL A 168 18.48 -21.67 3.99
N TYR A 169 18.90 -22.86 3.65
CA TYR A 169 18.70 -23.43 2.32
C TYR A 169 18.30 -24.90 2.40
N GLU A 170 17.24 -25.31 1.71
CA GLU A 170 16.71 -26.69 1.77
C GLU A 170 16.55 -27.24 3.20
N ASP A 171 15.91 -26.46 4.09
CA ASP A 171 15.65 -26.81 5.48
C ASP A 171 16.93 -27.13 6.32
N THR A 172 18.05 -26.55 5.93
CA THR A 172 19.34 -26.66 6.58
C THR A 172 19.91 -25.26 6.82
N LEU A 173 20.34 -25.00 8.04
CA LEU A 173 21.01 -23.74 8.37
C LEU A 173 22.50 -23.86 7.98
N PHE A 174 23.00 -22.87 7.22
CA PHE A 174 24.41 -22.69 6.91
C PHE A 174 24.91 -21.43 7.62
N ILE A 175 26.09 -21.50 8.20
CA ILE A 175 26.70 -20.42 8.98
C ILE A 175 28.12 -20.18 8.47
N ASN A 176 28.42 -18.93 8.16
CA ASN A 176 29.75 -18.48 7.82
C ASN A 176 30.50 -18.05 9.09
N THR A 177 31.76 -18.42 9.20
CA THR A 177 32.63 -18.02 10.31
C THR A 177 33.69 -17.02 9.86
N TYR A 178 34.24 -16.26 10.78
CA TYR A 178 35.37 -15.36 10.49
C TYR A 178 36.67 -16.12 10.06
N ASP A 179 36.75 -17.40 10.37
CA ASP A 179 37.89 -18.27 9.97
C ASP A 179 37.67 -18.85 8.55
N GLU A 180 36.77 -18.29 7.76
CA GLU A 180 36.45 -18.73 6.38
C GLU A 180 35.92 -20.18 6.29
N LEU A 181 35.37 -20.72 7.38
CA LEU A 181 34.69 -22.00 7.40
C LEU A 181 33.18 -21.80 7.21
N VAL A 182 32.54 -22.79 6.59
CA VAL A 182 31.08 -22.90 6.49
C VAL A 182 30.62 -24.07 7.37
N ILE A 183 29.71 -23.81 8.28
CA ILE A 183 29.12 -24.78 9.17
C ILE A 183 27.70 -25.05 8.74
N SER A 184 27.27 -26.29 8.63
CA SER A 184 25.88 -26.67 8.45
C SER A 184 25.28 -27.22 9.72
N ALA A 185 24.04 -26.83 10.03
CA ALA A 185 23.30 -27.32 11.20
C ALA A 185 21.91 -27.83 10.79
N LYS A 186 21.60 -29.06 11.16
CA LYS A 186 20.30 -29.66 10.92
C LYS A 186 19.95 -30.67 12.02
N GLY A 187 18.89 -30.38 12.79
CA GLY A 187 18.35 -31.31 13.81
C GLY A 187 19.38 -31.75 14.85
N GLY A 188 20.23 -30.83 15.31
CA GLY A 188 21.27 -31.09 16.30
C GLY A 188 22.55 -31.70 15.77
N VAL A 189 22.62 -31.96 14.50
CA VAL A 189 23.87 -32.37 13.81
C VAL A 189 24.52 -31.10 13.30
N VAL A 190 25.80 -30.91 13.62
CA VAL A 190 26.61 -29.79 13.16
C VAL A 190 27.82 -30.36 12.42
N ASP A 191 27.95 -30.03 11.15
CA ASP A 191 29.04 -30.45 10.28
C ASP A 191 29.82 -29.23 9.76
N THR A 192 31.12 -29.33 9.69
CA THR A 192 31.96 -28.31 9.08
C THR A 192 32.26 -28.71 7.64
N LEU A 193 31.87 -27.84 6.70
CA LEU A 193 32.13 -28.04 5.29
C LEU A 193 33.59 -27.70 4.96
N SER A 194 34.16 -28.33 3.91
CA SER A 194 35.58 -28.13 3.54
C SER A 194 35.90 -26.69 3.14
N ASN A 195 37.12 -26.22 3.35
CA ASN A 195 37.64 -24.90 2.99
C ASN A 195 37.55 -24.50 1.50
N GLU A 196 37.09 -25.41 0.62
CA GLU A 196 36.85 -25.11 -0.81
C GLU A 196 35.48 -24.51 -1.10
N SER A 197 34.63 -24.42 -0.09
CA SER A 197 33.29 -23.85 -0.24
C SER A 197 33.35 -22.31 -0.16
N LYS A 198 32.94 -21.63 -1.22
CA LYS A 198 32.79 -20.16 -1.20
C LYS A 198 31.79 -19.79 -0.11
N GLN A 199 32.14 -18.79 0.68
CA GLN A 199 31.24 -18.20 1.65
C GLN A 199 30.21 -17.31 0.94
N TRP A 200 28.94 -17.54 1.23
CA TRP A 200 27.85 -16.75 0.70
C TRP A 200 27.21 -15.96 1.83
N GLY A 201 26.98 -14.67 1.63
CA GLY A 201 26.20 -13.87 2.56
C GLY A 201 24.74 -14.33 2.60
N LEU A 202 24.19 -14.63 1.41
CA LEU A 202 22.81 -15.04 1.23
C LEU A 202 22.69 -15.95 0.00
N ILE A 203 21.81 -16.93 0.07
CA ILE A 203 21.32 -17.69 -1.10
C ILE A 203 19.81 -17.72 -1.02
N SER A 204 19.13 -17.29 -2.09
CA SER A 204 17.68 -17.28 -2.18
C SER A 204 17.20 -17.81 -3.51
N ALA A 205 16.15 -18.60 -3.49
CA ALA A 205 15.50 -19.16 -4.68
C ALA A 205 14.19 -18.44 -4.97
N SER A 206 13.85 -18.31 -6.26
CA SER A 206 12.54 -17.80 -6.67
C SER A 206 11.40 -18.68 -6.13
N PRO A 207 10.19 -18.15 -6.02
CA PRO A 207 9.03 -18.91 -5.51
C PRO A 207 8.81 -20.24 -6.23
N ASN A 208 9.07 -20.32 -7.54
CA ASN A 208 8.97 -21.56 -8.31
C ASN A 208 10.23 -22.45 -8.24
N GLY A 209 11.31 -21.98 -7.61
CA GLY A 209 12.58 -22.69 -7.48
C GLY A 209 13.42 -22.81 -8.77
N GLU A 210 13.05 -22.16 -9.86
CA GLU A 210 13.78 -22.25 -11.13
C GLU A 210 15.01 -21.34 -11.18
N ASN A 211 14.96 -20.21 -10.51
CA ASN A 211 16.02 -19.23 -10.43
C ASN A 211 16.54 -19.16 -9.00
N GLU A 212 17.86 -19.13 -8.85
CA GLU A 212 18.52 -18.95 -7.56
C GLU A 212 19.54 -17.83 -7.68
N PHE A 213 19.53 -16.90 -6.73
CA PHE A 213 20.54 -15.87 -6.58
C PHE A 213 21.38 -16.12 -5.33
N ALA A 214 22.65 -15.76 -5.42
CA ALA A 214 23.57 -15.78 -4.30
C ALA A 214 24.29 -14.43 -4.22
N VAL A 215 24.42 -13.92 -3.02
CA VAL A 215 25.19 -12.71 -2.72
C VAL A 215 26.41 -13.14 -1.93
N ASP A 216 27.61 -12.73 -2.33
CA ASP A 216 28.81 -13.00 -1.54
C ASP A 216 28.97 -12.01 -0.38
N LEU A 217 29.97 -12.24 0.47
CA LEU A 217 30.19 -11.39 1.65
C LEU A 217 30.63 -9.95 1.30
N ASP A 218 31.05 -9.72 0.07
CA ASP A 218 31.40 -8.40 -0.46
C ASP A 218 30.22 -7.72 -1.15
N GLY A 219 29.02 -8.35 -1.13
CA GLY A 219 27.79 -7.84 -1.72
C GLY A 219 27.67 -8.04 -3.21
N GLY A 220 28.52 -8.87 -3.81
CA GLY A 220 28.46 -9.20 -5.23
C GLY A 220 27.34 -10.17 -5.57
N LEU A 221 26.58 -9.87 -6.64
CA LEU A 221 25.42 -10.66 -7.07
C LEU A 221 25.80 -11.75 -8.06
N TYR A 222 25.38 -12.98 -7.81
CA TYR A 222 25.58 -14.17 -8.64
C TYR A 222 24.27 -14.86 -8.92
N GLN A 223 24.18 -15.47 -10.10
CA GLN A 223 23.05 -16.33 -10.48
C GLN A 223 23.51 -17.79 -10.54
N LYS A 224 22.74 -18.68 -9.91
CA LYS A 224 22.94 -20.13 -10.00
C LYS A 224 22.01 -20.68 -11.08
N LYS A 225 22.62 -21.27 -12.11
CA LYS A 225 21.92 -21.93 -13.21
C LYS A 225 22.58 -23.28 -13.52
N ASN A 226 21.80 -24.37 -13.55
CA ASN A 226 22.32 -25.71 -13.84
C ASN A 226 23.49 -26.15 -12.91
N ARG A 227 23.39 -25.88 -11.62
CA ARG A 227 24.42 -26.15 -10.61
C ARG A 227 25.72 -25.36 -10.79
N GLN A 228 25.76 -24.39 -11.68
CA GLN A 228 26.90 -23.46 -11.86
C GLN A 228 26.51 -22.09 -11.36
N ILE A 229 27.32 -21.54 -10.46
CA ILE A 229 27.17 -20.18 -9.97
C ILE A 229 28.07 -19.28 -10.80
N LYS A 230 27.52 -18.22 -11.39
CA LYS A 230 28.21 -17.23 -12.21
C LYS A 230 27.82 -15.82 -11.78
N PRO A 231 28.70 -14.83 -11.94
CA PRO A 231 28.31 -13.43 -11.74
C PRO A 231 27.08 -13.11 -12.59
N HIS A 232 26.13 -12.41 -11.98
CA HIS A 232 24.95 -11.92 -12.69
C HIS A 232 25.36 -10.87 -13.74
N HIS A 233 24.54 -10.68 -14.80
CA HIS A 233 24.88 -9.72 -15.86
C HIS A 233 24.97 -8.24 -15.38
N HIS A 234 24.39 -7.90 -14.24
CA HIS A 234 24.54 -6.60 -13.59
C HIS A 234 25.74 -6.51 -12.64
N TYR A 235 26.50 -7.59 -12.43
CA TYR A 235 27.59 -7.65 -11.47
C TYR A 235 28.63 -6.53 -11.69
N ASP A 236 29.15 -6.42 -12.91
CA ASP A 236 30.15 -5.40 -13.24
C ASP A 236 29.61 -3.97 -13.04
N ARG A 237 28.35 -3.73 -13.39
CA ARG A 237 27.69 -2.43 -13.22
C ARG A 237 27.53 -2.05 -11.75
N LEU A 238 27.15 -3.01 -10.89
CA LEU A 238 27.01 -2.81 -9.46
C LEU A 238 28.39 -2.56 -8.82
N GLN A 239 29.42 -3.30 -9.23
CA GLN A 239 30.80 -3.10 -8.75
C GLN A 239 31.39 -1.75 -9.22
N GLU A 240 31.16 -1.33 -10.46
CA GLU A 240 31.59 -0.01 -10.95
C GLU A 240 30.91 1.15 -10.20
N ALA A 241 29.70 0.94 -9.70
CA ALA A 241 28.96 1.89 -8.89
C ALA A 241 29.27 1.81 -7.39
N ASP A 242 30.18 0.92 -6.96
CA ASP A 242 30.54 0.65 -5.55
C ASP A 242 29.31 0.28 -4.67
N VAL A 243 28.37 -0.47 -5.27
CA VAL A 243 27.13 -0.88 -4.62
C VAL A 243 27.31 -2.23 -3.96
N VAL A 244 27.03 -2.30 -2.65
CA VAL A 244 27.09 -3.53 -1.85
C VAL A 244 25.64 -3.96 -1.54
N ILE A 245 25.25 -5.14 -2.04
CA ILE A 245 23.94 -5.73 -1.75
C ILE A 245 23.98 -6.35 -0.36
N THR A 246 23.01 -5.98 0.48
CA THR A 246 22.91 -6.42 1.88
C THR A 246 21.81 -7.44 2.10
N ASP A 247 20.73 -7.39 1.30
CA ASP A 247 19.62 -8.33 1.36
C ASP A 247 18.97 -8.50 -0.01
N LEU A 248 18.16 -9.56 -0.18
CA LEU A 248 17.55 -9.95 -1.44
C LEU A 248 16.20 -10.63 -1.20
N GLU A 249 15.14 -10.03 -1.76
CA GLU A 249 13.78 -10.54 -1.66
C GLU A 249 13.13 -10.71 -3.04
N TRP A 250 12.55 -11.89 -3.28
CA TRP A 250 11.82 -12.19 -4.51
C TRP A 250 10.39 -11.66 -4.44
N ILE A 251 10.05 -10.76 -5.36
CA ILE A 251 8.69 -10.26 -5.51
C ILE A 251 7.82 -11.28 -6.24
N ASN A 252 8.39 -11.86 -7.28
CA ASN A 252 7.82 -12.97 -8.06
C ASN A 252 8.95 -13.74 -8.77
N ASP A 253 8.60 -14.70 -9.63
CA ASP A 253 9.61 -15.54 -10.31
C ASP A 253 10.56 -14.80 -11.26
N SER A 254 10.26 -13.54 -11.59
CA SER A 254 11.02 -12.75 -12.56
C SER A 254 11.59 -11.43 -12.03
N LEU A 255 11.12 -10.96 -10.87
CA LEU A 255 11.50 -9.67 -10.30
C LEU A 255 12.02 -9.83 -8.87
N VAL A 256 13.15 -9.22 -8.59
CA VAL A 256 13.86 -9.28 -7.32
C VAL A 256 14.13 -7.88 -6.82
N ALA A 257 13.91 -7.63 -5.54
CA ALA A 257 14.37 -6.45 -4.82
C ALA A 257 15.65 -6.76 -4.08
N CYS A 258 16.63 -5.87 -4.18
CA CYS A 258 17.91 -5.98 -3.48
C CYS A 258 18.12 -4.71 -2.65
N SER A 259 18.31 -4.83 -1.34
CA SER A 259 18.71 -3.70 -0.52
C SER A 259 20.22 -3.45 -0.66
N THR A 260 20.59 -2.21 -0.38
CA THR A 260 21.99 -1.79 -0.41
C THR A 260 22.36 -1.02 0.84
N LEU A 261 23.65 -0.94 1.10
CA LEU A 261 24.16 -0.28 2.28
C LEU A 261 23.92 1.25 2.28
N GLU A 262 24.02 1.91 1.11
CA GLU A 262 23.94 3.39 1.02
C GLU A 262 23.22 3.90 -0.23
N SER A 263 22.64 3.00 -1.05
CA SER A 263 22.08 3.37 -2.36
C SER A 263 20.61 3.05 -2.54
N GLY A 264 19.87 2.75 -1.44
CA GLY A 264 18.43 2.42 -1.49
C GLY A 264 18.17 0.99 -1.93
N VAL A 265 17.10 0.79 -2.67
CA VAL A 265 16.59 -0.52 -3.13
C VAL A 265 16.70 -0.60 -4.65
N PHE A 266 17.29 -1.68 -5.14
CA PHE A 266 17.43 -1.98 -6.56
C PHE A 266 16.41 -3.05 -6.96
N PHE A 267 15.75 -2.85 -8.08
CA PHE A 267 14.84 -3.80 -8.68
C PHE A 267 15.49 -4.39 -9.94
N LEU A 268 15.60 -5.70 -9.97
CA LEU A 268 16.28 -6.42 -11.04
C LEU A 268 15.34 -7.42 -11.69
N HIS A 269 15.19 -7.36 -13.00
CA HIS A 269 14.49 -8.40 -13.75
C HIS A 269 15.45 -9.52 -14.12
N VAL A 270 15.11 -10.75 -13.77
CA VAL A 270 16.02 -11.92 -13.88
C VAL A 270 16.49 -12.17 -15.30
N GLU A 271 15.60 -12.00 -16.29
CA GLU A 271 15.90 -12.30 -17.71
C GLU A 271 16.19 -11.05 -18.56
N ASP A 272 15.76 -9.88 -18.12
CA ASP A 272 15.95 -8.61 -18.85
C ASP A 272 17.14 -7.83 -18.31
N SER A 273 18.27 -7.92 -19.02
CA SER A 273 19.49 -7.20 -18.67
C SER A 273 19.37 -5.68 -18.81
N SER A 274 18.32 -5.16 -19.45
CA SER A 274 18.08 -3.71 -19.57
C SER A 274 17.29 -3.13 -18.39
N TYR A 275 16.54 -3.97 -17.67
CA TYR A 275 15.74 -3.55 -16.55
C TYR A 275 16.59 -3.42 -15.28
N PHE A 276 16.70 -2.21 -14.81
CA PHE A 276 17.42 -1.86 -13.60
C PHE A 276 16.83 -0.57 -13.05
N GLU A 277 16.00 -0.67 -12.04
CA GLU A 277 15.34 0.47 -11.43
C GLU A 277 15.80 0.63 -9.99
N VAL A 278 15.95 1.86 -9.55
CA VAL A 278 16.44 2.21 -8.21
C VAL A 278 15.42 3.08 -7.52
N THR A 279 15.03 2.71 -6.31
CA THR A 279 14.25 3.55 -5.41
C THR A 279 15.15 4.01 -4.28
N ASP A 280 15.41 5.31 -4.24
CA ASP A 280 16.30 5.95 -3.30
C ASP A 280 15.67 7.22 -2.69
N TYR A 281 16.47 8.01 -2.00
CA TYR A 281 16.02 9.29 -1.44
C TYR A 281 15.44 10.25 -2.51
N HIS A 282 15.95 10.21 -3.73
CA HIS A 282 15.43 11.07 -4.82
C HIS A 282 14.09 10.60 -5.33
N SER A 283 13.82 9.30 -5.27
CA SER A 283 12.51 8.71 -5.59
C SER A 283 11.51 8.85 -4.44
N GLY A 284 11.90 9.46 -3.30
CA GLY A 284 11.04 9.69 -2.15
C GLY A 284 11.21 8.70 -1.00
N LEU A 285 12.19 7.79 -1.06
CA LEU A 285 12.53 6.95 0.08
C LEU A 285 13.13 7.81 1.19
N PRO A 286 12.69 7.69 2.47
CA PRO A 286 13.19 8.55 3.54
C PRO A 286 14.67 8.42 3.85
N ASP A 287 15.27 7.27 3.55
CA ASP A 287 16.68 6.99 3.76
C ASP A 287 17.19 5.99 2.71
N ASN A 288 18.48 6.08 2.37
CA ASN A 288 19.16 5.13 1.50
C ASN A 288 19.81 3.98 2.28
N GLU A 289 20.00 4.12 3.60
CA GLU A 289 20.48 3.05 4.47
C GLU A 289 19.33 2.12 4.83
N ILE A 290 19.33 0.92 4.24
CA ILE A 290 18.28 -0.07 4.38
C ILE A 290 18.74 -1.16 5.34
N HIS A 291 17.92 -1.40 6.38
CA HIS A 291 18.22 -2.39 7.40
C HIS A 291 17.75 -3.78 6.99
N ASP A 292 16.56 -3.86 6.38
CA ASP A 292 15.96 -5.13 5.97
C ASP A 292 14.91 -4.95 4.89
N LEU A 293 14.64 -6.00 4.11
CA LEU A 293 13.58 -6.09 3.11
C LEU A 293 12.62 -7.24 3.40
N TYR A 294 11.39 -7.07 3.00
CA TYR A 294 10.40 -8.16 2.98
C TYR A 294 9.43 -7.97 1.82
N ALA A 295 9.31 -8.98 0.95
CA ALA A 295 8.31 -8.99 -0.13
C ALA A 295 7.00 -9.58 0.37
N ASP A 296 5.91 -8.81 0.28
CA ASP A 296 4.58 -9.24 0.71
C ASP A 296 3.81 -10.00 -0.37
N ASN A 297 2.70 -10.65 0.02
CA ASN A 297 1.88 -11.45 -0.90
C ASN A 297 1.19 -10.62 -1.99
N ASN A 298 1.07 -9.30 -1.81
CA ASN A 298 0.54 -8.36 -2.80
C ASN A 298 1.65 -7.79 -3.70
N GLN A 299 2.81 -8.46 -3.75
CA GLN A 299 3.96 -8.09 -4.57
C GLN A 299 4.51 -6.68 -4.27
N GLY A 300 4.29 -6.21 -3.05
CA GLY A 300 4.93 -5.02 -2.50
C GLY A 300 6.18 -5.36 -1.71
N VAL A 301 7.11 -4.42 -1.61
CA VAL A 301 8.36 -4.57 -0.87
C VAL A 301 8.36 -3.65 0.33
N TRP A 302 8.42 -4.23 1.51
CA TRP A 302 8.61 -3.49 2.75
C TRP A 302 10.08 -3.23 2.99
N VAL A 303 10.39 -2.04 3.41
CA VAL A 303 11.74 -1.53 3.61
C VAL A 303 11.85 -0.97 5.02
N ALA A 304 12.73 -1.53 5.84
CA ALA A 304 13.06 -0.99 7.16
C ALA A 304 14.20 0.03 7.05
N HIS A 305 14.03 1.21 7.63
CA HIS A 305 15.04 2.27 7.68
C HIS A 305 14.94 3.06 9.00
N GLU A 306 15.84 4.03 9.25
CA GLU A 306 15.86 4.79 10.52
C GLU A 306 14.59 5.64 10.78
N PHE A 307 13.78 5.92 9.74
CA PHE A 307 12.58 6.77 9.86
C PHE A 307 11.26 5.98 9.95
N GLY A 308 11.31 4.66 10.02
CA GLY A 308 10.14 3.79 10.09
C GLY A 308 10.14 2.71 9.03
N LEU A 309 9.01 2.49 8.39
CA LEU A 309 8.82 1.55 7.29
C LEU A 309 8.31 2.26 6.06
N THR A 310 8.78 1.82 4.91
CA THR A 310 8.22 2.23 3.61
C THR A 310 7.83 1.00 2.83
N ARG A 311 6.63 0.99 2.28
CA ARG A 311 6.20 -0.03 1.33
C ARG A 311 6.32 0.51 -0.08
N ILE A 312 7.06 -0.17 -0.94
CA ILE A 312 7.22 0.10 -2.37
C ILE A 312 6.27 -0.82 -3.12
N ALA A 313 5.56 -0.30 -4.13
CA ALA A 313 4.60 -1.08 -4.91
C ALA A 313 5.04 -1.22 -6.39
N PRO A 314 6.05 -2.06 -6.72
CA PRO A 314 6.62 -2.15 -8.06
C PRO A 314 5.70 -2.75 -9.11
N MET A 315 4.70 -3.55 -8.68
CA MET A 315 3.73 -4.20 -9.57
C MET A 315 2.42 -3.43 -9.71
N PHE A 316 2.29 -2.29 -9.02
CA PHE A 316 1.12 -1.45 -9.17
C PHE A 316 1.18 -0.67 -10.49
N PRO A 317 0.09 -0.63 -11.32
CA PRO A 317 0.14 -0.05 -12.66
C PRO A 317 0.11 1.49 -12.68
N ALA A 318 0.61 2.12 -11.65
CA ALA A 318 0.76 3.57 -11.57
C ALA A 318 2.15 3.96 -11.07
N TYR A 319 2.65 5.06 -11.60
CA TYR A 319 3.95 5.63 -11.26
C TYR A 319 3.78 7.04 -10.72
N SER A 320 4.57 7.39 -9.71
CA SER A 320 4.62 8.72 -9.13
C SER A 320 5.56 9.63 -9.89
N TYR A 321 5.13 10.87 -10.12
CA TYR A 321 5.95 11.95 -10.67
C TYR A 321 6.11 13.09 -9.67
N THR A 322 5.63 12.89 -8.44
CA THR A 322 5.60 13.92 -7.40
C THR A 322 6.98 14.32 -6.91
N ASN A 323 7.91 13.36 -6.82
CA ASN A 323 9.24 13.57 -6.24
C ASN A 323 10.28 14.06 -7.24
N PHE A 324 9.94 14.20 -8.52
CA PHE A 324 10.87 14.75 -9.50
C PHE A 324 11.21 16.20 -9.14
N PRO A 325 12.49 16.60 -9.24
CA PRO A 325 12.94 17.94 -8.88
C PRO A 325 12.22 19.05 -9.64
N GLY A 326 12.00 20.17 -8.96
CA GLY A 326 11.53 21.41 -9.57
C GLY A 326 10.02 21.62 -9.55
N LEU A 327 9.19 20.63 -9.17
CA LEU A 327 7.74 20.79 -9.03
C LEU A 327 7.40 21.37 -7.66
N GLU A 328 6.71 22.51 -7.65
CA GLU A 328 6.33 23.19 -6.42
C GLU A 328 4.85 23.63 -6.43
N GLY A 329 4.27 23.70 -5.24
CA GLY A 329 2.88 24.13 -5.03
C GLY A 329 1.86 23.02 -5.05
N ASN A 330 0.59 23.40 -4.84
CA ASN A 330 -0.52 22.46 -4.94
C ASN A 330 -0.88 22.24 -6.41
N LEU A 331 -0.93 20.99 -6.82
CA LEU A 331 -1.28 20.59 -8.18
C LEU A 331 -2.74 20.91 -8.48
N ILE A 332 -3.02 21.42 -9.67
CA ILE A 332 -4.36 21.83 -10.09
C ILE A 332 -4.78 21.07 -11.34
N GLU A 333 -3.91 21.06 -12.34
CA GLU A 333 -4.18 20.50 -13.64
C GLU A 333 -2.91 19.94 -14.26
N VAL A 334 -3.03 18.85 -15.01
CA VAL A 334 -1.94 18.26 -15.78
C VAL A 334 -2.41 17.88 -17.18
N GLN A 335 -1.70 18.31 -18.18
CA GLN A 335 -2.05 18.04 -19.56
C GLN A 335 -0.82 17.88 -20.43
N ARG A 336 -0.84 16.92 -21.36
CA ARG A 336 0.14 16.88 -22.44
C ARG A 336 -0.33 17.74 -23.58
N ILE A 337 0.45 18.78 -23.87
CA ILE A 337 0.21 19.70 -24.97
C ILE A 337 1.43 19.65 -25.88
N HIS A 338 1.20 19.34 -27.16
CA HIS A 338 2.23 18.97 -28.11
C HIS A 338 3.01 17.73 -27.60
N ASP A 339 4.29 17.87 -27.32
CA ASP A 339 5.13 16.76 -26.82
C ASP A 339 5.47 16.86 -25.33
N ASP A 340 5.09 17.97 -24.68
CA ASP A 340 5.45 18.27 -23.30
C ASP A 340 4.31 17.99 -22.34
N LEU A 341 4.66 17.58 -21.14
CA LEU A 341 3.74 17.51 -20.01
C LEU A 341 3.77 18.87 -19.30
N TRP A 342 2.62 19.55 -19.27
CA TRP A 342 2.42 20.83 -18.61
C TRP A 342 1.59 20.66 -17.37
N ILE A 343 1.91 21.43 -16.31
CA ILE A 343 1.25 21.33 -15.02
C ILE A 343 0.98 22.72 -14.47
N ASN A 344 -0.27 22.96 -14.11
CA ASN A 344 -0.68 24.12 -13.36
C ASN A 344 -0.61 23.83 -11.86
N THR A 345 -0.06 24.78 -11.11
CA THR A 345 0.00 24.70 -9.66
C THR A 345 -0.45 26.02 -9.02
N SER A 346 -0.51 25.99 -7.67
CA SER A 346 -0.76 27.21 -6.89
C SER A 346 0.40 28.22 -6.93
N LEU A 347 1.57 27.84 -7.45
CA LEU A 347 2.77 28.67 -7.50
C LEU A 347 3.23 29.03 -8.90
N GLY A 348 2.70 28.40 -9.94
CA GLY A 348 3.07 28.67 -11.31
C GLY A 348 2.67 27.59 -12.29
N VAL A 349 3.14 27.73 -13.52
CA VAL A 349 3.06 26.72 -14.56
C VAL A 349 4.42 26.07 -14.71
N TYR A 350 4.41 24.75 -14.82
CA TYR A 350 5.60 23.91 -14.97
C TYR A 350 5.50 23.06 -16.23
N TYR A 351 6.65 22.72 -16.80
CA TYR A 351 6.74 21.69 -17.83
C TYR A 351 7.81 20.67 -17.46
N PHE A 352 7.56 19.44 -17.85
CA PHE A 352 8.45 18.31 -17.56
C PHE A 352 9.37 18.04 -18.75
N SER A 353 10.66 17.97 -18.53
CA SER A 353 11.62 17.70 -19.59
C SER A 353 12.82 16.89 -19.12
N GLN A 354 13.46 16.31 -20.11
CA GLN A 354 14.70 15.58 -19.96
C GLN A 354 15.90 16.52 -20.08
N ASP A 355 16.73 16.56 -19.06
CA ASP A 355 18.00 17.25 -19.08
C ASP A 355 19.15 16.27 -19.30
N THR A 356 19.99 16.55 -20.27
CA THR A 356 21.13 15.70 -20.59
C THR A 356 22.44 16.39 -20.21
N SER A 357 23.17 15.82 -19.29
CA SER A 357 24.50 16.30 -18.93
C SER A 357 25.57 15.70 -19.82
N TYR A 358 26.52 16.54 -20.21
CA TYR A 358 27.59 16.15 -21.12
C TYR A 358 28.96 16.42 -20.49
N ARG A 359 29.86 15.46 -20.63
CA ARG A 359 31.28 15.65 -20.35
C ARG A 359 32.06 15.72 -21.66
N SER A 360 32.84 16.79 -21.81
CA SER A 360 33.73 16.92 -23.00
C SER A 360 34.96 16.03 -22.79
N ARG A 361 35.10 15.01 -23.62
CA ARG A 361 36.29 14.18 -23.67
C ARG A 361 37.18 14.63 -24.81
N VAL A 362 38.44 15.01 -24.52
CA VAL A 362 39.40 15.49 -25.49
C VAL A 362 40.33 14.38 -25.91
N TYR A 363 40.30 14.02 -27.18
CA TYR A 363 41.23 13.06 -27.76
C TYR A 363 42.27 13.77 -28.57
N ILE A 364 43.50 13.31 -28.53
CA ILE A 364 44.58 13.71 -29.40
C ILE A 364 44.83 12.58 -30.41
N GLU A 365 44.29 12.74 -31.62
CA GLU A 365 44.39 11.72 -32.64
C GLU A 365 45.59 12.00 -33.56
N LYS A 366 46.42 10.98 -33.79
CA LYS A 366 47.57 11.07 -34.68
C LYS A 366 47.11 10.88 -36.12
N VAL A 367 47.26 11.89 -36.96
CA VAL A 367 46.90 11.80 -38.40
C VAL A 367 47.94 10.97 -39.14
N ASN A 368 47.51 9.82 -39.68
CA ASN A 368 48.30 9.02 -40.58
C ASN A 368 48.22 9.62 -42.01
N THR A 369 49.23 10.33 -42.40
CA THR A 369 49.34 10.96 -43.73
C THR A 369 49.70 9.96 -44.86
N LYS A 370 49.15 8.77 -44.85
CA LYS A 370 49.25 7.87 -46.02
C LYS A 370 47.89 7.83 -46.72
N ASN A 371 47.68 8.57 -47.77
CA ASN A 371 46.58 8.68 -48.73
C ASN A 371 45.69 9.96 -48.54
N SER A 372 46.19 11.11 -48.94
CA SER A 372 45.35 12.19 -49.49
C SER A 372 46.05 12.90 -50.65
N LYS A 373 45.46 12.78 -51.83
CA LYS A 373 45.85 13.63 -52.98
C LYS A 373 45.44 15.07 -52.64
N PRO A 374 46.22 16.10 -53.00
CA PRO A 374 45.89 17.48 -52.74
C PRO A 374 44.79 17.96 -53.70
N VAL A 375 43.65 18.35 -53.15
CA VAL A 375 42.67 19.17 -53.90
C VAL A 375 43.01 20.63 -53.60
N SER A 376 43.52 21.32 -54.57
CA SER A 376 43.75 22.76 -54.55
C SER A 376 42.39 23.49 -54.74
N ALA A 377 41.94 24.18 -53.71
CA ALA A 377 40.90 25.20 -53.83
C ALA A 377 41.36 26.47 -53.14
N LYS A 378 41.68 27.51 -54.00
CA LYS A 378 41.90 28.87 -53.61
C LYS A 378 40.59 29.42 -52.99
N MET A 379 40.60 29.83 -51.73
CA MET A 379 39.62 30.75 -51.19
C MET A 379 40.31 31.89 -50.46
N LYS A 380 39.94 33.12 -50.88
CA LYS A 380 40.39 34.41 -50.34
C LYS A 380 39.93 34.59 -48.88
N PRO A 381 40.66 35.33 -48.08
CA PRO A 381 40.24 35.61 -46.71
C PRO A 381 39.23 36.75 -46.67
N ASN A 382 38.17 36.61 -45.94
CA ASN A 382 37.35 37.73 -45.52
C ASN A 382 36.86 37.57 -44.08
N SER A 383 37.22 38.58 -43.31
CA SER A 383 36.61 39.15 -42.10
C SER A 383 36.38 38.23 -40.87
N GLN A 384 37.18 38.50 -39.85
CA GLN A 384 36.96 38.23 -38.45
C GLN A 384 35.71 38.94 -37.92
N PRO A 385 34.96 38.39 -37.02
CA PRO A 385 34.20 39.15 -36.05
C PRO A 385 34.96 39.21 -34.70
N GLN A 386 35.07 40.44 -34.22
CA GLN A 386 35.68 40.86 -32.97
C GLN A 386 34.97 40.24 -31.77
N GLU A 387 35.77 39.67 -30.88
CA GLU A 387 35.44 39.51 -29.50
C GLU A 387 35.28 40.87 -28.82
N LYS A 388 34.16 41.13 -28.19
CA LYS A 388 34.01 42.19 -27.20
C LYS A 388 34.09 41.59 -25.82
N GLU A 389 35.21 41.84 -25.16
CA GLU A 389 35.36 41.85 -23.72
C GLU A 389 34.41 42.85 -23.11
N LEU A 390 33.69 42.49 -22.10
CA LEU A 390 33.10 43.37 -21.11
C LEU A 390 33.63 43.00 -19.75
N GLU A 391 34.60 43.81 -19.31
CA GLU A 391 35.12 43.85 -17.95
C GLU A 391 34.25 44.75 -17.05
N LYS A 392 34.12 44.28 -15.78
CA LYS A 392 34.04 45.07 -14.55
C LYS A 392 32.85 46.01 -14.26
N GLY A 393 32.18 45.71 -13.24
CA GLY A 393 31.52 46.63 -12.30
C GLY A 393 31.71 46.12 -10.86
N GLN A 394 32.39 46.96 -10.11
CA GLN A 394 32.81 46.75 -8.72
C GLN A 394 31.71 46.98 -7.69
N ASN A 395 31.77 46.19 -6.63
CA ASN A 395 31.63 46.49 -5.19
C ASN A 395 30.61 47.54 -4.72
N GLU A 396 29.81 47.12 -3.74
CA GLU A 396 29.80 47.81 -2.45
C GLU A 396 29.31 46.88 -1.35
N GLU A 397 30.11 46.89 -0.26
CA GLU A 397 29.93 46.21 1.03
C GLU A 397 28.75 46.81 1.81
N SER A 398 28.10 46.00 2.63
CA SER A 398 27.76 46.36 3.98
C SER A 398 27.65 45.16 4.87
N ASP A 399 28.52 45.13 5.89
CA ASP A 399 28.56 44.28 7.06
C ASP A 399 27.27 44.28 7.86
N GLU A 400 26.85 43.15 8.34
CA GLU A 400 26.36 43.00 9.72
C GLU A 400 26.62 41.57 10.23
N GLU A 401 27.44 41.52 11.26
CA GLU A 401 27.73 40.38 12.11
C GLU A 401 26.48 39.94 12.89
N GLU A 402 26.18 38.63 12.87
CA GLU A 402 25.67 37.98 14.06
C GLU A 402 26.18 36.54 14.19
N THR A 403 26.93 36.39 15.26
CA THR A 403 27.53 35.15 15.73
C THR A 403 26.49 34.16 16.26
N SER A 404 26.43 32.95 15.71
CA SER A 404 25.96 31.83 16.51
C SER A 404 26.79 30.56 16.20
N LYS A 405 27.57 30.22 17.21
CA LYS A 405 28.31 28.95 17.28
C LYS A 405 27.33 27.77 17.31
N LYS A 406 27.19 27.03 16.23
CA LYS A 406 26.61 25.68 16.25
C LYS A 406 27.74 24.66 16.32
N LYS A 407 27.86 23.99 17.47
CA LYS A 407 28.65 22.78 17.68
C LYS A 407 28.15 21.70 16.74
N LYS A 408 28.96 21.27 15.79
CA LYS A 408 28.75 20.02 15.06
C LYS A 408 28.96 18.83 16.02
N ARG A 409 27.91 18.24 16.50
CA ARG A 409 27.95 16.89 17.08
C ARG A 409 27.98 15.90 15.89
N LYS A 410 29.10 15.25 15.70
CA LYS A 410 29.20 14.04 14.88
C LYS A 410 28.43 12.94 15.61
N LYS A 411 27.22 12.59 15.11
CA LYS A 411 26.60 11.30 15.44
C LYS A 411 27.32 10.24 14.64
N LYS A 412 27.99 9.32 15.33
CA LYS A 412 28.44 8.07 14.73
C LYS A 412 27.24 7.17 14.55
N GLY A 413 26.94 6.72 13.34
CA GLY A 413 25.96 5.69 13.06
C GLY A 413 26.36 4.36 13.73
N PHE A 414 25.39 3.66 14.26
CA PHE A 414 25.56 2.46 15.10
C PHE A 414 26.07 1.24 14.31
N LEU A 415 25.88 1.20 13.00
CA LEU A 415 26.30 0.08 12.15
C LEU A 415 27.73 0.17 11.58
N SER A 416 28.40 1.34 11.70
CA SER A 416 29.81 1.45 11.26
C SER A 416 30.79 0.65 12.12
N GLY A 417 30.32 -0.02 13.15
CA GLY A 417 31.10 -0.87 14.05
C GLY A 417 31.21 -2.34 13.62
N LEU A 418 30.36 -2.80 12.70
CA LEU A 418 30.28 -4.22 12.35
C LEU A 418 31.38 -4.72 11.39
N PHE A 419 32.10 -3.80 10.71
CA PHE A 419 33.11 -4.20 9.72
C PHE A 419 34.48 -3.53 9.90
N LYS A 420 34.90 -3.24 11.13
CA LYS A 420 36.29 -2.84 11.34
C LYS A 420 37.18 -4.05 11.58
N LYS A 421 37.92 -4.47 10.56
CA LYS A 421 39.06 -5.33 10.64
C LYS A 421 40.01 -4.86 11.74
N LYS A 422 40.25 -5.70 12.71
CA LYS A 422 41.19 -5.47 13.81
C LYS A 422 42.61 -5.72 13.27
N ASP A 423 43.26 -4.67 12.78
CA ASP A 423 44.70 -4.74 12.57
C ASP A 423 45.41 -4.77 13.92
N ARG A 424 46.00 -5.89 14.25
CA ARG A 424 46.93 -6.03 15.38
C ARG A 424 48.18 -5.20 15.13
N ALA A 425 48.35 -4.15 15.91
CA ALA A 425 49.59 -3.43 16.01
C ALA A 425 50.68 -4.30 16.64
N ASN A 426 51.81 -4.36 16.00
CA ASN A 426 53.06 -4.62 16.67
C ASN A 426 53.89 -3.35 16.70
N ASP A 427 54.17 -2.96 17.92
CA ASP A 427 54.99 -1.86 18.36
C ASP A 427 56.48 -2.11 18.09
N SER A 428 57.17 -1.16 17.49
CA SER A 428 58.54 -0.85 17.89
C SER A 428 59.06 0.40 17.17
N GLY A 429 59.48 1.30 17.99
CA GLY A 429 59.84 2.66 17.82
C GLY A 429 60.98 3.05 16.94
N LYS A 430 61.06 4.33 16.85
CA LYS A 430 62.20 5.33 16.82
C LYS A 430 62.21 6.25 15.61
N ASN A 431 62.07 7.49 15.97
CA ASN A 431 62.68 8.73 15.46
C ASN A 431 63.60 8.63 14.24
N ASP A 432 63.40 9.49 13.23
CA ASP A 432 64.23 10.67 12.99
C ASP A 432 63.84 11.44 11.71
N GLY A 433 63.75 12.66 11.87
CA GLY A 433 64.19 13.88 11.26
C GLY A 433 64.35 14.01 9.73
N ALA A 434 63.66 15.01 9.24
CA ALA A 434 64.06 16.02 8.26
C ALA A 434 64.79 15.63 6.95
N LYS A 435 64.29 16.11 5.85
CA LYS A 435 64.87 17.16 5.03
C LYS A 435 64.24 17.25 3.62
N LYS A 436 63.73 18.43 3.32
CA LYS A 436 63.47 18.89 1.96
C LYS A 436 64.77 18.93 1.14
N LYS A 437 64.77 18.39 -0.08
CA LYS A 437 65.76 18.75 -1.09
C LYS A 437 65.08 19.23 -2.38
N LYS A 438 65.30 20.52 -2.68
CA LYS A 438 65.16 21.14 -3.99
C LYS A 438 66.22 20.53 -4.92
N PHE A 439 65.83 20.21 -6.14
CA PHE A 439 66.78 20.00 -7.23
C PHE A 439 66.71 21.16 -8.24
N ILE A 440 67.85 21.80 -8.39
CA ILE A 440 68.17 22.87 -9.36
C ILE A 440 68.67 22.18 -10.59
N ALA A 441 68.18 22.59 -11.76
CA ALA A 441 68.67 22.16 -13.05
C ALA A 441 70.03 22.84 -13.38
N LYS A 442 71.00 22.05 -13.82
CA LYS A 442 72.23 22.52 -14.43
C LYS A 442 72.12 22.32 -15.96
N GLN A 443 72.33 23.40 -16.68
CA GLN A 443 72.68 23.39 -18.12
C GLN A 443 74.08 22.87 -18.31
N ASP A 444 74.26 22.02 -19.32
CA ASP A 444 75.57 21.86 -19.98
C ASP A 444 75.44 21.77 -21.54
N SER A 445 76.28 22.50 -22.16
CA SER A 445 76.33 22.80 -23.62
C SER A 445 77.35 21.87 -24.38
N GLY A 446 76.85 21.43 -25.58
CA GLY A 446 77.71 21.11 -26.75
C GLY A 446 77.84 19.62 -27.12
N PRO A 447 78.23 19.30 -28.38
CA PRO A 447 78.01 19.95 -29.65
C PRO A 447 77.26 19.07 -30.71
N THR A 448 76.77 19.73 -31.74
CA THR A 448 76.08 19.27 -32.92
C THR A 448 76.65 18.15 -33.75
N THR A 449 75.77 17.19 -34.10
CA THR A 449 75.83 16.42 -35.37
C THR A 449 74.47 16.29 -35.97
N PRO A 450 74.26 16.38 -37.30
CA PRO A 450 72.92 16.50 -37.92
C PRO A 450 72.31 15.12 -38.07
N THR A 451 71.16 14.93 -37.36
CA THR A 451 70.35 13.74 -37.54
C THR A 451 69.09 14.08 -38.38
N LYS A 452 68.79 13.25 -39.33
CA LYS A 452 67.66 13.25 -40.26
C LYS A 452 66.35 13.63 -39.62
N THR A 453 65.66 14.67 -40.09
CA THR A 453 64.30 15.09 -39.73
C THR A 453 63.32 14.01 -40.12
N SER A 454 62.81 13.30 -39.13
CA SER A 454 61.59 12.51 -39.27
C SER A 454 60.38 13.48 -39.44
N PRO A 455 59.37 13.14 -40.23
CA PRO A 455 58.23 14.00 -40.40
C PRO A 455 57.49 14.16 -39.08
N LYS A 456 57.28 15.39 -38.63
CA LYS A 456 56.47 15.73 -37.42
C LYS A 456 55.08 15.15 -37.58
N ALA A 457 54.71 14.23 -36.75
CA ALA A 457 53.34 13.70 -36.67
C ALA A 457 52.39 14.87 -36.38
N GLN A 458 51.41 15.06 -37.24
CA GLN A 458 50.34 16.01 -37.00
C GLN A 458 49.28 15.37 -36.08
N TYR A 459 48.96 16.05 -35.01
CA TYR A 459 47.96 15.65 -34.05
C TYR A 459 46.76 16.58 -34.18
N ILE A 460 45.55 16.03 -34.31
CA ILE A 460 44.29 16.79 -34.30
C ILE A 460 43.64 16.62 -32.93
N ARG A 461 43.26 17.70 -32.30
CA ARG A 461 42.45 17.70 -31.07
C ARG A 461 41.01 17.49 -31.46
N ARG A 462 40.43 16.36 -31.09
CA ARG A 462 39.00 16.06 -31.26
C ARG A 462 38.32 16.18 -29.88
N VAL A 463 37.24 16.92 -29.84
CA VAL A 463 36.40 17.03 -28.64
C VAL A 463 35.13 16.28 -28.93
N GLU A 464 34.88 15.27 -28.15
CA GLU A 464 33.66 14.48 -28.17
C GLU A 464 32.84 14.81 -26.92
N LYS A 465 31.55 15.11 -27.13
CA LYS A 465 30.63 15.24 -25.97
C LYS A 465 30.09 13.87 -25.67
N VAL A 466 30.44 13.33 -24.51
CA VAL A 466 29.93 12.06 -24.00
C VAL A 466 28.83 12.39 -23.01
N VAL A 467 27.66 11.77 -23.17
CA VAL A 467 26.56 11.88 -22.21
C VAL A 467 27.02 11.25 -20.89
N THR A 468 26.98 12.01 -19.82
CA THR A 468 27.37 11.53 -18.48
C THR A 468 26.17 11.23 -17.58
N GLY A 469 25.00 11.74 -17.94
CA GLY A 469 23.77 11.48 -17.21
C GLY A 469 22.56 12.05 -17.96
N VAL A 470 21.44 11.42 -17.72
CA VAL A 470 20.13 11.89 -18.14
C VAL A 470 19.34 12.05 -16.86
N SER A 471 18.85 13.24 -16.60
CA SER A 471 17.96 13.54 -15.50
C SER A 471 16.67 14.11 -16.02
N TYR A 472 15.62 13.97 -15.26
CA TYR A 472 14.31 14.51 -15.58
C TYR A 472 13.89 15.45 -14.48
N GLN A 473 13.30 16.58 -14.85
CA GLN A 473 12.87 17.56 -13.85
C GLN A 473 11.75 18.44 -14.39
N PHE A 474 11.07 19.06 -13.47
CA PHE A 474 10.10 20.12 -13.80
C PHE A 474 10.78 21.47 -13.85
N HIS A 475 10.40 22.25 -14.83
CA HIS A 475 10.90 23.60 -15.00
C HIS A 475 9.75 24.59 -14.83
N HIS A 476 9.94 25.55 -13.95
CA HIS A 476 9.02 26.66 -13.81
C HIS A 476 9.07 27.55 -15.05
N VAL A 477 7.91 27.93 -15.59
CA VAL A 477 7.81 28.87 -16.72
C VAL A 477 8.00 30.29 -16.21
N PRO A 478 9.05 31.03 -16.65
CA PRO A 478 9.29 32.37 -16.19
C PRO A 478 8.11 33.32 -16.47
N GLY A 479 7.66 34.04 -15.47
CA GLY A 479 6.54 34.98 -15.57
C GLY A 479 5.17 34.37 -15.22
N THR A 480 5.14 33.15 -14.71
CA THR A 480 3.90 32.51 -14.23
C THR A 480 3.84 32.40 -12.70
N ASP A 481 4.24 33.46 -11.99
CA ASP A 481 4.18 33.44 -10.52
C ASP A 481 2.72 33.49 -10.02
N GLY A 482 2.33 32.54 -9.18
CA GLY A 482 1.02 32.46 -8.56
C GLY A 482 0.13 31.33 -9.07
N LYS A 483 -1.15 31.36 -8.69
CA LYS A 483 -2.10 30.29 -8.98
C LYS A 483 -2.60 30.34 -10.42
N PHE A 484 -2.38 29.25 -11.16
CA PHE A 484 -2.98 29.02 -12.47
C PHE A 484 -4.05 27.93 -12.37
N LYS A 485 -5.16 28.12 -13.12
CA LYS A 485 -6.37 27.29 -13.00
C LYS A 485 -6.56 26.33 -14.17
N GLN A 486 -6.39 26.82 -15.41
CA GLN A 486 -6.70 26.09 -16.63
C GLN A 486 -5.56 26.23 -17.65
N LEU A 487 -5.30 25.14 -18.40
CA LEU A 487 -4.47 25.10 -19.60
C LEU A 487 -5.38 24.94 -20.81
N LEU A 488 -5.32 25.86 -21.76
CA LEU A 488 -6.10 25.83 -22.99
C LEU A 488 -5.16 25.68 -24.17
N GLU A 489 -5.40 24.65 -24.98
CA GLU A 489 -4.62 24.34 -26.16
C GLU A 489 -5.33 24.91 -27.39
N THR A 490 -4.72 25.90 -28.05
CA THR A 490 -5.09 26.30 -29.41
C THR A 490 -4.22 25.53 -30.41
N LYS A 491 -4.50 25.70 -31.72
CA LYS A 491 -3.74 25.04 -32.77
C LYS A 491 -2.23 25.26 -32.69
N ASP A 492 -1.81 26.45 -32.29
CA ASP A 492 -0.41 26.88 -32.33
C ASP A 492 0.09 27.50 -31.00
N ARG A 493 -0.79 27.65 -29.99
CA ARG A 493 -0.49 28.35 -28.72
C ARG A 493 -1.00 27.62 -27.54
N ILE A 494 -0.38 27.85 -26.41
CA ILE A 494 -0.79 27.37 -25.09
C ILE A 494 -1.17 28.59 -24.26
N LEU A 495 -2.40 28.59 -23.73
CA LEU A 495 -2.89 29.61 -22.84
C LEU A 495 -3.02 29.06 -21.43
N ALA A 496 -2.66 29.87 -20.44
CA ALA A 496 -2.82 29.51 -19.03
C ALA A 496 -3.63 30.60 -18.33
N THR A 497 -4.68 30.22 -17.61
CA THR A 497 -5.57 31.17 -16.94
C THR A 497 -5.19 31.35 -15.47
N SER A 498 -5.23 32.57 -15.00
CA SER A 498 -5.01 32.94 -13.61
C SER A 498 -6.01 34.00 -13.12
N HIS A 499 -5.97 34.32 -11.85
CA HIS A 499 -6.77 35.46 -11.30
C HIS A 499 -6.29 36.84 -11.81
N THR A 500 -5.11 36.93 -12.41
CA THR A 500 -4.58 38.19 -12.99
C THR A 500 -4.83 38.29 -14.48
N GLY A 501 -5.19 37.21 -15.15
CA GLY A 501 -5.46 37.20 -16.59
C GLY A 501 -5.17 35.90 -17.27
N ILE A 502 -5.15 35.93 -18.58
CA ILE A 502 -4.74 34.85 -19.45
C ILE A 502 -3.37 35.14 -20.02
N TYR A 503 -2.49 34.13 -19.87
CA TYR A 503 -1.12 34.21 -20.37
C TYR A 503 -0.94 33.26 -21.54
N GLU A 504 -0.31 33.72 -22.59
CA GLU A 504 0.27 32.87 -23.60
C GLU A 504 1.64 32.39 -23.10
N ILE A 505 1.82 31.08 -23.02
CA ILE A 505 2.99 30.46 -22.39
C ILE A 505 3.82 29.68 -23.40
N THR A 506 5.12 29.71 -23.17
CA THR A 506 6.13 28.88 -23.84
C THR A 506 7.05 28.30 -22.75
N ARG A 507 7.96 27.40 -23.11
CA ARG A 507 8.95 26.88 -22.12
C ARG A 507 9.80 28.01 -21.50
N ASN A 508 9.96 29.15 -22.17
CA ASN A 508 10.92 30.18 -21.79
C ASN A 508 10.28 31.45 -21.27
N SER A 509 8.98 31.64 -21.46
CA SER A 509 8.32 32.92 -21.12
C SER A 509 6.80 32.75 -21.01
N ALA A 510 6.19 33.63 -20.24
CA ALA A 510 4.76 33.86 -20.23
C ALA A 510 4.46 35.31 -20.54
N GLN A 511 3.52 35.53 -21.45
CA GLN A 511 3.07 36.87 -21.86
C GLN A 511 1.60 37.05 -21.51
N LEU A 512 1.26 38.04 -20.70
CA LEU A 512 -0.12 38.39 -20.41
C LEU A 512 -0.80 38.91 -21.71
N VAL A 513 -1.82 38.19 -22.17
CA VAL A 513 -2.55 38.53 -23.42
C VAL A 513 -3.95 39.07 -23.14
N ILE A 514 -4.57 38.70 -22.03
CA ILE A 514 -5.86 39.23 -21.54
C ILE A 514 -5.71 39.59 -20.08
N ASN A 515 -5.93 40.85 -19.72
CA ASN A 515 -5.75 41.38 -18.39
C ASN A 515 -7.12 41.49 -17.67
N GLU A 516 -7.67 40.36 -17.27
CA GLU A 516 -8.96 40.24 -16.56
C GLU A 516 -8.88 39.20 -15.48
N ALA A 517 -9.61 39.35 -14.38
CA ALA A 517 -9.66 38.35 -13.33
C ALA A 517 -10.54 37.15 -13.76
N ILE A 518 -9.94 36.04 -14.15
CA ILE A 518 -10.62 34.91 -14.77
C ILE A 518 -11.21 33.99 -13.71
N LYS A 519 -12.51 33.72 -13.81
CA LYS A 519 -13.18 32.66 -13.08
C LYS A 519 -13.12 31.34 -13.86
N TYR A 520 -13.53 31.37 -15.13
CA TYR A 520 -13.54 30.25 -16.06
C TYR A 520 -13.29 30.75 -17.49
N ALA A 521 -12.61 29.96 -18.29
CA ALA A 521 -12.36 30.25 -19.70
C ALA A 521 -12.75 29.02 -20.53
N TYR A 522 -13.41 29.25 -21.65
CA TYR A 522 -13.84 28.23 -22.60
C TYR A 522 -13.32 28.59 -24.00
N LEU A 523 -12.42 27.77 -24.51
CA LEU A 523 -11.96 27.85 -25.90
C LEU A 523 -12.94 27.08 -26.77
N ILE A 524 -13.54 27.75 -27.73
CA ILE A 524 -14.45 27.12 -28.70
C ILE A 524 -13.67 26.12 -29.53
N PRO A 525 -14.08 24.83 -29.58
CA PRO A 525 -13.33 23.79 -30.29
C PRO A 525 -13.01 24.18 -31.73
N GLU A 526 -11.78 23.85 -32.17
CA GLU A 526 -11.27 24.11 -33.53
C GLU A 526 -11.31 25.56 -34.01
N SER A 527 -11.50 26.52 -33.10
CA SER A 527 -11.56 27.95 -33.40
C SER A 527 -10.48 28.73 -32.64
N ASN A 528 -10.30 30.01 -33.01
CA ASN A 528 -9.52 30.98 -32.28
C ASN A 528 -10.42 31.92 -31.49
N GLN A 529 -11.47 31.39 -30.90
CA GLN A 529 -12.50 32.15 -30.18
C GLN A 529 -12.55 31.68 -28.72
N LEU A 530 -12.57 32.64 -27.82
CA LEU A 530 -12.47 32.41 -26.39
C LEU A 530 -13.59 33.13 -25.64
N ILE A 531 -14.32 32.40 -24.81
CA ILE A 531 -15.31 32.93 -23.90
C ILE A 531 -14.72 32.91 -22.51
N ILE A 532 -14.77 34.02 -21.81
CA ILE A 532 -14.30 34.11 -20.43
C ILE A 532 -15.40 34.61 -19.50
N SER A 533 -15.52 33.95 -18.36
CA SER A 533 -16.25 34.44 -17.20
C SER A 533 -15.26 35.06 -16.23
N THR A 534 -15.54 36.31 -15.82
CA THR A 534 -14.71 37.02 -14.86
C THR A 534 -15.18 36.79 -13.42
N GLU A 535 -14.31 37.03 -12.45
CA GLU A 535 -14.67 36.97 -11.03
C GLU A 535 -15.71 38.07 -10.62
N ARG A 536 -15.92 39.04 -11.51
CA ARG A 536 -16.90 40.12 -11.29
C ARG A 536 -18.31 39.79 -11.83
N GLY A 537 -18.45 38.67 -12.54
CA GLY A 537 -19.70 38.27 -13.17
C GLY A 537 -19.86 38.75 -14.61
N ASP A 538 -18.81 39.28 -15.24
CA ASP A 538 -18.86 39.65 -16.66
C ASP A 538 -18.54 38.45 -17.54
N LEU A 539 -19.32 38.25 -18.57
CA LEU A 539 -19.02 37.31 -19.65
C LEU A 539 -18.47 38.08 -20.84
N LYS A 540 -17.27 37.69 -21.30
CA LYS A 540 -16.60 38.36 -22.37
C LYS A 540 -16.25 37.40 -23.49
N TYR A 541 -16.32 37.87 -24.73
CA TYR A 541 -15.99 37.13 -25.92
C TYR A 541 -14.79 37.73 -26.62
N PHE A 542 -13.78 36.94 -26.90
CA PHE A 542 -12.54 37.33 -27.58
C PHE A 542 -12.33 36.51 -28.82
N GLU A 543 -11.74 37.16 -29.84
CA GLU A 543 -11.21 36.53 -31.04
C GLU A 543 -9.75 36.87 -31.24
N LEU A 544 -9.00 35.93 -31.79
CA LEU A 544 -7.61 36.14 -32.17
C LEU A 544 -7.53 36.78 -33.55
N ILE A 545 -7.37 38.08 -33.59
CA ILE A 545 -7.30 38.90 -34.81
C ILE A 545 -5.88 39.46 -34.97
N ASN A 546 -5.20 39.12 -36.08
CA ASN A 546 -3.83 39.57 -36.36
C ASN A 546 -2.86 39.26 -35.19
N ASP A 547 -2.93 38.09 -34.65
CA ASP A 547 -2.12 37.62 -33.50
C ASP A 547 -2.37 38.36 -32.16
N ILE A 548 -3.48 39.07 -32.03
CA ILE A 548 -3.88 39.78 -30.81
C ILE A 548 -5.28 39.32 -30.40
N TRP A 549 -5.41 38.89 -29.14
CA TRP A 549 -6.71 38.59 -28.53
C TRP A 549 -7.51 39.89 -28.37
N THR A 550 -8.56 40.04 -29.16
CA THR A 550 -9.37 41.23 -29.24
C THR A 550 -10.75 40.97 -28.62
N GLU A 551 -11.15 41.80 -27.67
CA GLU A 551 -12.49 41.75 -27.10
C GLU A 551 -13.50 42.20 -28.15
N ILE A 552 -14.45 41.30 -28.45
CA ILE A 552 -15.55 41.54 -29.38
C ILE A 552 -16.78 42.05 -28.64
N SER A 553 -17.08 41.45 -27.49
CA SER A 553 -18.23 41.82 -26.69
C SER A 553 -18.02 41.52 -25.21
N SER A 554 -18.76 42.24 -24.36
CA SER A 554 -18.81 42.07 -22.92
C SER A 554 -20.24 42.25 -22.41
N GLN A 555 -20.70 41.34 -21.59
CA GLN A 555 -22.03 41.38 -20.99
C GLN A 555 -21.95 41.07 -19.51
N GLY A 556 -22.52 41.93 -18.66
CA GLY A 556 -22.64 41.71 -17.23
C GLY A 556 -23.77 40.72 -16.93
N PHE A 557 -23.50 39.78 -16.00
CA PHE A 557 -24.49 38.84 -15.44
C PHE A 557 -24.66 39.11 -13.96
N GLU A 558 -25.89 38.88 -13.45
CA GLU A 558 -26.15 38.87 -12.00
C GLU A 558 -25.59 37.59 -11.32
N ASP A 559 -25.22 36.61 -12.11
CA ASP A 559 -24.72 35.28 -11.69
C ASP A 559 -23.22 35.09 -12.11
N ILE A 560 -22.47 34.31 -11.34
CA ILE A 560 -21.11 33.95 -11.69
C ILE A 560 -21.17 32.66 -12.53
N ILE A 561 -20.68 32.75 -13.77
CA ILE A 561 -20.64 31.59 -14.66
C ILE A 561 -19.47 30.69 -14.28
N LEU A 562 -19.78 29.43 -13.93
CA LEU A 562 -18.85 28.42 -13.47
C LEU A 562 -18.38 27.48 -14.58
N ASN A 563 -19.24 27.29 -15.61
CA ASN A 563 -18.96 26.41 -16.73
C ASN A 563 -19.64 26.91 -17.98
N VAL A 564 -19.01 26.66 -19.14
CA VAL A 564 -19.52 27.01 -20.46
C VAL A 564 -19.44 25.78 -21.35
N TYR A 565 -20.51 25.53 -22.11
CA TYR A 565 -20.58 24.42 -23.05
C TYR A 565 -21.29 24.85 -24.33
N MET A 566 -20.79 24.41 -25.48
CA MET A 566 -21.44 24.60 -26.76
C MET A 566 -22.01 23.28 -27.26
N ASP A 567 -23.33 23.24 -27.46
CA ASP A 567 -24.00 22.03 -27.94
C ASP A 567 -23.81 21.81 -29.46
N HIS A 568 -24.21 20.65 -29.95
CA HIS A 568 -24.09 20.30 -31.38
C HIS A 568 -24.92 21.18 -32.32
N LYS A 569 -25.81 22.04 -31.79
CA LYS A 569 -26.61 23.03 -32.53
C LYS A 569 -26.01 24.42 -32.47
N ASN A 570 -24.82 24.59 -31.92
CA ASN A 570 -24.13 25.85 -31.69
C ASN A 570 -24.83 26.78 -30.69
N HIS A 571 -25.71 26.27 -29.80
CA HIS A 571 -26.17 27.08 -28.68
C HIS A 571 -25.09 27.03 -27.59
N ILE A 572 -24.91 28.16 -26.95
CA ILE A 572 -24.05 28.25 -25.77
C ILE A 572 -24.89 28.08 -24.53
N TRP A 573 -24.42 27.20 -23.66
CA TRP A 573 -24.95 26.94 -22.36
C TRP A 573 -24.01 27.45 -21.29
N LEU A 574 -24.51 28.31 -20.41
CA LEU A 574 -23.75 28.92 -19.33
C LEU A 574 -24.32 28.40 -18.02
N ALA A 575 -23.50 27.68 -17.28
CA ALA A 575 -23.87 27.20 -15.94
C ALA A 575 -23.41 28.22 -14.90
N GLY A 576 -24.34 28.93 -14.34
CA GLY A 576 -24.10 29.86 -13.24
C GLY A 576 -24.30 29.24 -11.87
N THR A 577 -24.16 30.04 -10.82
CA THR A 577 -24.36 29.59 -9.44
C THR A 577 -25.82 29.36 -9.10
N SER A 578 -26.74 30.05 -9.76
CA SER A 578 -28.19 29.98 -9.51
C SER A 578 -29.03 29.68 -10.75
N HIS A 579 -28.52 29.98 -11.93
CA HIS A 579 -29.25 29.79 -13.19
C HIS A 579 -28.37 29.13 -14.25
N ILE A 580 -29.04 28.50 -15.19
CA ILE A 580 -28.47 28.02 -16.44
C ILE A 580 -29.06 28.87 -17.57
N TYR A 581 -28.20 29.42 -18.39
CA TYR A 581 -28.60 30.28 -19.51
C TYR A 581 -28.33 29.55 -20.82
N GLN A 582 -29.27 29.62 -21.74
CA GLN A 582 -29.11 29.19 -23.12
C GLN A 582 -29.09 30.44 -24.02
N GLY A 583 -28.16 30.48 -24.97
CA GLY A 583 -28.09 31.59 -25.91
C GLY A 583 -27.24 31.24 -27.12
N LEU A 584 -27.05 32.29 -27.96
CA LEU A 584 -26.26 32.22 -29.17
C LEU A 584 -25.18 33.33 -29.13
N ILE A 585 -24.04 33.02 -29.79
CA ILE A 585 -23.05 34.05 -30.09
C ILE A 585 -23.46 34.75 -31.42
N THR A 586 -23.65 36.05 -31.33
CA THR A 586 -23.89 36.88 -32.49
C THR A 586 -22.77 37.85 -32.72
N ASN A 587 -22.74 38.56 -33.84
CA ASN A 587 -21.76 39.61 -34.13
C ASN A 587 -21.79 40.78 -33.12
N GLU A 588 -22.90 40.90 -32.36
CA GLU A 588 -23.11 41.98 -31.39
C GLU A 588 -22.87 41.51 -29.94
N GLY A 589 -22.60 40.22 -29.74
CA GLY A 589 -22.35 39.61 -28.42
C GLY A 589 -23.20 38.37 -28.14
N PHE A 590 -23.42 38.08 -26.86
CA PHE A 590 -24.25 36.98 -26.41
C PHE A 590 -25.73 37.39 -26.43
N GLU A 591 -26.56 36.62 -27.11
CA GLU A 591 -27.99 36.74 -27.05
C GLU A 591 -28.57 35.61 -26.21
N ILE A 592 -29.09 35.92 -25.00
CA ILE A 592 -29.68 34.95 -24.10
C ILE A 592 -31.11 34.69 -24.53
N GLU A 593 -31.44 33.51 -24.90
CA GLU A 593 -32.75 33.07 -25.35
C GLU A 593 -33.61 32.58 -24.19
N HIS A 594 -33.00 31.82 -23.28
CA HIS A 594 -33.68 31.18 -22.12
C HIS A 594 -32.81 31.24 -20.86
N SER A 595 -33.49 31.28 -19.71
CA SER A 595 -32.86 31.20 -18.40
C SER A 595 -33.67 30.24 -17.49
N TYR A 596 -33.00 29.29 -16.89
CA TYR A 596 -33.58 28.24 -16.06
C TYR A 596 -32.97 28.31 -14.66
N GLU A 597 -33.83 28.37 -13.66
CA GLU A 597 -33.42 28.31 -12.25
C GLU A 597 -32.95 26.89 -11.91
N ILE A 598 -31.80 26.74 -11.26
CA ILE A 598 -31.28 25.47 -10.75
C ILE A 598 -30.98 25.61 -9.25
N ASN A 599 -31.44 24.62 -8.48
CA ASN A 599 -31.10 24.57 -7.08
C ASN A 599 -29.70 23.97 -6.93
N ASN A 600 -28.67 24.81 -7.02
CA ASN A 600 -27.28 24.43 -6.83
C ASN A 600 -26.80 24.93 -5.46
N LYS A 601 -26.10 24.09 -4.71
CA LYS A 601 -25.47 24.53 -3.47
C LYS A 601 -24.33 25.48 -3.80
N PHE A 602 -24.18 26.49 -2.99
CA PHE A 602 -23.07 27.43 -3.13
C PHE A 602 -21.73 26.68 -3.09
N TYR A 603 -20.88 26.88 -4.09
CA TYR A 603 -19.61 26.19 -4.34
C TYR A 603 -19.69 24.81 -4.97
N ASP A 604 -20.84 24.30 -5.31
CA ASP A 604 -20.94 23.05 -6.03
C ASP A 604 -20.62 23.29 -7.51
N GLU A 605 -19.65 22.57 -8.06
CA GLU A 605 -19.33 22.61 -9.47
C GLU A 605 -20.52 22.04 -10.26
N LEU A 606 -20.80 22.62 -11.41
CA LEU A 606 -21.85 22.17 -12.29
C LEU A 606 -21.27 21.73 -13.61
N SER A 607 -21.32 20.43 -13.89
CA SER A 607 -20.90 19.87 -15.17
C SER A 607 -22.07 19.80 -16.14
N ILE A 608 -21.78 20.08 -17.43
CA ILE A 608 -22.76 19.99 -18.51
C ILE A 608 -22.38 18.83 -19.41
N TRP A 609 -23.37 17.99 -19.73
CA TRP A 609 -23.15 16.81 -20.57
C TRP A 609 -24.36 16.58 -21.50
N GLU A 610 -24.11 16.27 -22.75
CA GLU A 610 -25.13 15.94 -23.75
C GLU A 610 -25.20 14.44 -23.97
N HIS A 611 -26.41 13.87 -23.77
CA HIS A 611 -26.66 12.44 -23.96
C HIS A 611 -28.03 12.21 -24.58
N ALA A 612 -28.11 11.37 -25.61
CA ALA A 612 -29.36 11.01 -26.30
C ALA A 612 -30.23 12.21 -26.67
N ASP A 613 -29.64 13.26 -27.27
CA ASP A 613 -30.27 14.54 -27.67
C ASP A 613 -30.85 15.36 -26.49
N ALA A 614 -30.53 14.99 -25.27
CA ALA A 614 -30.91 15.72 -24.06
C ALA A 614 -29.64 16.29 -23.39
N LEU A 615 -29.80 17.46 -22.80
CA LEU A 615 -28.77 18.12 -22.05
C LEU A 615 -28.98 17.86 -20.55
N TYR A 616 -27.89 17.39 -19.92
CA TYR A 616 -27.84 17.09 -18.49
C TYR A 616 -26.93 18.09 -17.79
N PHE A 617 -27.34 18.45 -16.58
CA PHE A 617 -26.58 19.23 -15.64
C PHE A 617 -26.33 18.38 -14.41
N ILE A 618 -25.05 18.20 -14.05
CA ILE A 618 -24.61 17.23 -13.04
C ILE A 618 -23.97 18.01 -11.89
N ASN A 619 -24.45 17.75 -10.68
CA ASN A 619 -23.85 18.20 -9.44
C ASN A 619 -23.93 17.12 -8.36
N SER A 620 -23.48 17.39 -7.15
CA SER A 620 -23.50 16.44 -6.02
C SER A 620 -24.90 15.99 -5.58
N GLN A 621 -25.98 16.67 -6.07
CA GLN A 621 -27.38 16.32 -5.77
C GLN A 621 -27.99 15.36 -6.78
N GLY A 622 -27.34 15.10 -7.91
CA GLY A 622 -27.80 14.17 -8.93
C GLY A 622 -27.68 14.70 -10.36
N PHE A 623 -28.42 14.05 -11.22
CA PHE A 623 -28.54 14.38 -12.64
C PHE A 623 -29.82 15.20 -12.88
N PHE A 624 -29.68 16.29 -13.59
CA PHE A 624 -30.79 17.18 -13.91
C PHE A 624 -30.89 17.31 -15.44
N LYS A 625 -32.08 17.12 -15.96
CA LYS A 625 -32.36 17.15 -17.40
C LYS A 625 -33.26 18.33 -17.75
N LEU A 626 -32.97 18.98 -18.87
CA LEU A 626 -33.86 19.98 -19.41
C LEU A 626 -35.08 19.32 -20.04
N ASP A 627 -36.27 19.55 -19.46
CA ASP A 627 -37.56 19.18 -20.02
C ASP A 627 -38.07 20.33 -20.89
N ARG A 628 -37.89 20.18 -22.19
CA ARG A 628 -38.28 21.23 -23.17
C ARG A 628 -39.79 21.43 -23.31
N GLU A 629 -40.60 20.43 -22.95
CA GLU A 629 -42.06 20.57 -22.99
C GLU A 629 -42.57 21.39 -21.81
N LYS A 630 -41.93 21.26 -20.66
CA LYS A 630 -42.26 22.00 -19.44
C LYS A 630 -41.43 23.25 -19.25
N ASP A 631 -40.47 23.48 -20.12
CA ASP A 631 -39.55 24.61 -20.06
C ASP A 631 -38.87 24.79 -18.70
N ARG A 632 -38.41 23.67 -18.13
CA ARG A 632 -37.76 23.64 -16.82
C ARG A 632 -36.80 22.48 -16.66
N ILE A 633 -35.85 22.62 -15.72
CA ILE A 633 -34.91 21.60 -15.35
C ILE A 633 -35.50 20.69 -14.28
N LEU A 634 -35.47 19.39 -14.52
CA LEU A 634 -36.01 18.36 -13.63
C LEU A 634 -34.94 17.33 -13.30
N LYS A 635 -34.97 16.79 -12.08
CA LYS A 635 -34.10 15.71 -11.67
C LYS A 635 -34.44 14.41 -12.42
N ASP A 636 -33.47 13.78 -13.05
CA ASP A 636 -33.60 12.50 -13.74
C ASP A 636 -33.23 11.37 -12.77
N ARG A 637 -34.25 10.64 -12.30
CA ARG A 637 -34.04 9.52 -11.37
C ARG A 637 -33.69 8.22 -12.08
N GLU A 638 -34.09 8.06 -13.34
CA GLU A 638 -33.82 6.86 -14.12
C GLU A 638 -32.29 6.76 -14.39
N LEU A 639 -31.68 7.87 -14.80
CA LEU A 639 -30.23 7.93 -15.00
C LEU A 639 -29.45 7.80 -13.68
N GLU A 640 -30.00 8.33 -12.57
CA GLU A 640 -29.39 8.18 -11.25
C GLU A 640 -29.46 6.72 -10.74
N GLU A 641 -30.51 5.97 -11.09
CA GLU A 641 -30.61 4.53 -10.80
C GLU A 641 -29.63 3.71 -11.66
N GLU A 642 -29.38 4.13 -12.90
CA GLU A 642 -28.45 3.46 -13.82
C GLU A 642 -26.98 3.70 -13.45
N LEU A 643 -26.57 4.95 -13.25
CA LEU A 643 -25.16 5.32 -13.02
C LEU A 643 -24.77 5.41 -11.54
N GLY A 644 -25.76 5.40 -10.65
CA GLY A 644 -25.58 5.72 -9.23
C GLY A 644 -25.59 7.22 -8.96
N SER A 645 -25.73 7.60 -7.68
CA SER A 645 -25.68 9.01 -7.29
C SER A 645 -24.28 9.58 -7.45
N PRO A 646 -24.12 10.79 -7.98
CA PRO A 646 -22.80 11.44 -8.08
C PRO A 646 -22.22 11.73 -6.68
N HIS A 647 -21.20 11.02 -6.28
CA HIS A 647 -20.44 11.34 -5.06
C HIS A 647 -19.39 12.42 -5.33
N HIS A 648 -18.78 12.34 -6.49
CA HIS A 648 -17.77 13.29 -6.96
C HIS A 648 -17.81 13.38 -8.48
N HIS A 649 -17.64 14.59 -9.03
CA HIS A 649 -17.56 14.78 -10.47
C HIS A 649 -16.45 15.79 -10.79
N LEU A 650 -15.80 15.57 -11.95
CA LEU A 650 -14.71 16.41 -12.46
C LEU A 650 -15.02 16.76 -13.91
N HIS A 651 -14.78 17.99 -14.26
CA HIS A 651 -14.90 18.47 -15.62
C HIS A 651 -13.53 18.83 -16.17
N ASN A 652 -13.19 18.44 -17.39
CA ASN A 652 -11.96 18.84 -18.05
C ASN A 652 -12.22 19.65 -19.32
N GLU A 653 -11.16 20.31 -19.82
CA GLU A 653 -11.22 21.27 -20.93
C GLU A 653 -11.78 20.69 -22.26
N LYS A 654 -11.77 19.38 -22.43
CA LYS A 654 -12.30 18.69 -23.62
C LYS A 654 -13.77 18.32 -23.47
N SER A 655 -14.52 18.97 -22.58
CA SER A 655 -15.94 18.70 -22.27
C SER A 655 -16.21 17.24 -21.86
N ARG A 656 -15.22 16.59 -21.27
CA ARG A 656 -15.34 15.25 -20.68
C ARG A 656 -15.71 15.39 -19.23
N VAL A 657 -16.71 14.66 -18.78
CA VAL A 657 -17.12 14.64 -17.36
C VAL A 657 -16.77 13.30 -16.74
N TRP A 658 -15.98 13.34 -15.72
CA TRP A 658 -15.67 12.17 -14.89
C TRP A 658 -16.61 12.15 -13.69
N LEU A 659 -17.27 11.03 -13.46
CA LEU A 659 -18.22 10.83 -12.41
C LEU A 659 -17.83 9.67 -11.54
N TYR A 660 -17.70 9.86 -10.22
CA TYR A 660 -17.53 8.81 -9.25
C TYR A 660 -18.83 8.57 -8.49
N ASN A 661 -19.36 7.34 -8.53
CA ASN A 661 -20.62 6.97 -7.89
C ASN A 661 -20.49 6.31 -6.51
N GLY A 662 -19.29 6.40 -5.90
CA GLY A 662 -18.96 5.72 -4.65
C GLY A 662 -18.26 4.38 -4.84
N LYS A 663 -18.18 3.85 -6.08
CA LYS A 663 -17.52 2.59 -6.40
C LYS A 663 -16.60 2.67 -7.61
N ILE A 664 -17.12 3.16 -8.72
CA ILE A 664 -16.43 3.22 -10.00
C ILE A 664 -16.46 4.63 -10.58
N TRP A 665 -15.47 4.92 -11.41
CA TRP A 665 -15.45 6.12 -12.21
C TRP A 665 -16.12 5.87 -13.56
N HIS A 666 -17.02 6.77 -13.95
CA HIS A 666 -17.62 6.82 -15.27
C HIS A 666 -17.04 8.02 -16.02
N LEU A 667 -16.68 7.82 -17.28
CA LEU A 667 -16.34 8.90 -18.19
C LEU A 667 -17.51 9.15 -19.13
N LEU A 668 -18.11 10.30 -18.99
CA LEU A 668 -19.18 10.79 -19.85
C LEU A 668 -18.55 11.60 -20.98
N LEU A 669 -18.67 11.11 -22.21
CA LEU A 669 -18.04 11.71 -23.39
C LEU A 669 -19.00 12.70 -24.09
N PRO A 670 -18.46 13.66 -24.86
CA PRO A 670 -19.28 14.64 -25.58
C PRO A 670 -20.23 14.04 -26.63
N ASP A 671 -19.91 12.84 -27.14
CA ASP A 671 -20.77 12.09 -28.07
C ASP A 671 -21.93 11.36 -27.36
N GLY A 672 -22.07 11.52 -26.04
CA GLY A 672 -23.06 10.87 -25.23
C GLY A 672 -22.74 9.44 -24.81
N SER A 673 -21.57 8.92 -25.17
CA SER A 673 -21.15 7.60 -24.71
C SER A 673 -20.65 7.64 -23.26
N ILE A 674 -20.75 6.49 -22.57
CA ILE A 674 -20.36 6.31 -21.17
C ILE A 674 -19.36 5.16 -21.11
N ASN A 675 -18.22 5.43 -20.54
CA ASN A 675 -17.19 4.40 -20.29
C ASN A 675 -17.01 4.19 -18.78
N GLU A 676 -16.92 2.95 -18.36
CA GLU A 676 -16.73 2.57 -16.95
C GLU A 676 -15.28 2.19 -16.65
N PHE A 677 -14.77 2.70 -15.53
CA PHE A 677 -13.39 2.49 -15.09
C PHE A 677 -13.37 1.94 -13.66
N GLN A 678 -13.66 0.66 -13.52
CA GLN A 678 -13.65 -0.02 -12.23
C GLN A 678 -12.28 0.05 -11.56
N TYR A 679 -11.19 -0.10 -12.32
CA TYR A 679 -9.83 -0.08 -11.78
C TYR A 679 -9.40 1.29 -11.22
N LEU A 680 -10.02 2.39 -11.64
CA LEU A 680 -9.80 3.71 -11.02
C LEU A 680 -10.60 3.89 -9.72
N GLY A 681 -11.51 2.98 -9.38
CA GLY A 681 -12.27 3.00 -8.13
C GLY A 681 -11.40 2.94 -6.87
N VAL A 682 -10.15 2.47 -7.02
CA VAL A 682 -9.12 2.52 -5.95
C VAL A 682 -8.69 3.96 -5.59
N PHE A 683 -9.02 4.95 -6.43
CA PHE A 683 -8.76 6.38 -6.19
C PHE A 683 -10.09 7.15 -6.08
N PRO A 684 -10.77 7.10 -4.92
CA PRO A 684 -12.08 7.75 -4.78
C PRO A 684 -12.03 9.28 -4.81
N ASN A 685 -10.91 9.86 -4.41
CA ASN A 685 -10.74 11.30 -4.17
C ASN A 685 -9.74 11.92 -5.15
N LEU A 686 -9.99 11.83 -6.46
CA LEU A 686 -9.16 12.50 -7.46
C LEU A 686 -9.60 13.96 -7.62
N LYS A 687 -8.64 14.85 -7.71
CA LYS A 687 -8.85 16.27 -8.06
C LYS A 687 -8.87 16.50 -9.55
N TYR A 688 -8.15 15.68 -10.30
CA TYR A 688 -8.04 15.84 -11.74
C TYR A 688 -7.71 14.51 -12.41
N ILE A 689 -8.30 14.27 -13.57
CA ILE A 689 -8.04 13.10 -14.42
C ILE A 689 -7.90 13.58 -15.87
N ASN A 690 -6.81 13.22 -16.53
CA ASN A 690 -6.62 13.47 -17.95
C ASN A 690 -6.04 12.25 -18.65
N TYR A 691 -6.57 11.90 -19.81
CA TYR A 691 -6.07 10.80 -20.64
C TYR A 691 -5.05 11.31 -21.67
N ASP A 692 -3.86 10.74 -21.62
CA ASP A 692 -2.76 11.00 -22.57
C ASP A 692 -2.78 9.93 -23.66
N GLU A 693 -3.36 10.27 -24.81
CA GLU A 693 -3.51 9.37 -25.96
C GLU A 693 -2.15 8.90 -26.54
N LYS A 694 -1.09 9.70 -26.39
CA LYS A 694 0.23 9.36 -26.93
C LYS A 694 0.94 8.27 -26.14
N LEU A 695 0.77 8.27 -24.82
CA LEU A 695 1.43 7.35 -23.90
C LEU A 695 0.50 6.27 -23.37
N ASP A 696 -0.78 6.29 -23.79
CA ASP A 696 -1.83 5.37 -23.34
C ASP A 696 -1.89 5.26 -21.81
N ARG A 697 -2.01 6.41 -21.14
CA ARG A 697 -2.06 6.50 -19.69
C ARG A 697 -2.98 7.63 -19.21
N TYR A 698 -3.42 7.49 -17.96
CA TYR A 698 -4.14 8.55 -17.26
C TYR A 698 -3.19 9.30 -16.35
N TRP A 699 -3.20 10.62 -16.46
CA TRP A 699 -2.60 11.50 -15.48
C TRP A 699 -3.63 11.78 -14.39
N LEU A 700 -3.27 11.51 -13.14
CA LEU A 700 -4.13 11.66 -11.98
C LEU A 700 -3.49 12.65 -11.00
N ILE A 701 -4.31 13.54 -10.45
CA ILE A 701 -3.94 14.37 -9.31
C ILE A 701 -4.84 13.95 -8.15
N THR A 702 -4.22 13.50 -7.06
CA THR A 702 -4.92 13.05 -5.86
C THR A 702 -5.20 14.19 -4.90
N ASP A 703 -6.05 13.99 -3.91
CA ASP A 703 -6.38 14.99 -2.88
C ASP A 703 -5.22 15.30 -1.93
N ASP A 704 -4.30 14.35 -1.75
CA ASP A 704 -3.03 14.51 -1.02
C ASP A 704 -1.89 15.10 -1.86
N ASN A 705 -2.23 15.67 -3.05
CA ASN A 705 -1.32 16.40 -3.92
C ASN A 705 -0.24 15.54 -4.61
N GLN A 706 -0.55 14.27 -4.91
CA GLN A 706 0.34 13.44 -5.71
C GLN A 706 0.03 13.55 -7.19
N LEU A 707 1.06 13.50 -8.03
CA LEU A 707 0.97 13.38 -9.47
C LEU A 707 1.28 11.95 -9.87
N LEU A 708 0.28 11.26 -10.39
CA LEU A 708 0.40 9.85 -10.78
C LEU A 708 0.14 9.68 -12.27
N ALA A 709 0.88 8.76 -12.88
CA ALA A 709 0.61 8.26 -14.23
C ALA A 709 0.13 6.81 -14.14
N TYR A 710 -1.12 6.56 -14.48
CA TYR A 710 -1.74 5.24 -14.43
C TYR A 710 -1.81 4.63 -15.84
N ALA A 711 -1.31 3.41 -16.02
CA ALA A 711 -1.34 2.72 -17.33
C ALA A 711 -2.78 2.37 -17.72
N ALA A 712 -3.23 2.81 -18.90
CA ALA A 712 -4.61 2.59 -19.33
C ALA A 712 -4.91 1.10 -19.53
N GLY A 713 -6.09 0.67 -19.08
CA GLY A 713 -6.58 -0.70 -19.25
C GLY A 713 -5.87 -1.76 -18.40
N GLN A 714 -4.91 -1.41 -17.59
CA GLN A 714 -4.30 -2.34 -16.64
C GLN A 714 -5.10 -2.37 -15.34
N ILE A 715 -5.48 -3.57 -14.93
CA ILE A 715 -6.13 -3.81 -13.65
C ILE A 715 -5.03 -4.17 -12.65
N PRO A 716 -5.00 -3.56 -11.46
CA PRO A 716 -4.03 -3.95 -10.43
C PRO A 716 -4.18 -5.44 -10.10
N GLU A 717 -3.11 -6.20 -10.21
CA GLU A 717 -3.11 -7.60 -9.78
C GLU A 717 -3.07 -7.70 -8.24
N LEU A 718 -4.17 -7.36 -7.60
CA LEU A 718 -4.35 -7.49 -6.15
C LEU A 718 -4.87 -8.88 -5.75
N HIS A 719 -4.81 -9.86 -6.69
CA HIS A 719 -5.45 -11.18 -6.60
C HIS A 719 -4.90 -12.12 -5.53
N LYS A 720 -3.73 -11.87 -5.01
CA LYS A 720 -3.16 -12.65 -3.90
C LYS A 720 -3.40 -11.99 -2.57
N SER A 721 -4.49 -11.21 -2.48
CA SER A 721 -4.87 -10.56 -1.21
C SER A 721 -4.96 -11.61 -0.11
N TYR A 722 -4.56 -11.20 1.07
CA TYR A 722 -4.67 -12.01 2.27
C TYR A 722 -6.12 -12.44 2.50
N SER A 723 -6.31 -13.66 2.97
CA SER A 723 -7.64 -14.14 3.37
C SER A 723 -8.13 -13.34 4.57
N ILE A 724 -9.44 -13.16 4.64
CA ILE A 724 -10.07 -12.60 5.84
C ILE A 724 -9.88 -13.55 7.02
N PHE A 725 -9.62 -13.02 8.19
CA PHE A 725 -9.52 -13.79 9.43
C PHE A 725 -10.06 -13.01 10.65
N VAL A 726 -10.21 -13.70 11.78
CA VAL A 726 -10.56 -13.07 13.04
C VAL A 726 -9.29 -12.56 13.71
N LYS A 727 -9.16 -11.24 13.82
CA LYS A 727 -8.04 -10.56 14.49
C LYS A 727 -8.14 -10.78 16.01
N ARG A 728 -9.34 -10.55 16.57
CA ARG A 728 -9.59 -10.61 18.00
C ARG A 728 -10.97 -11.18 18.29
N LEU A 729 -11.03 -12.01 19.31
CA LEU A 729 -12.24 -12.61 19.81
C LEU A 729 -12.37 -12.30 21.30
N VAL A 730 -13.40 -11.57 21.69
CA VAL A 730 -13.60 -11.12 23.08
C VAL A 730 -14.92 -11.65 23.61
N THR A 731 -14.88 -12.18 24.83
CA THR A 731 -16.07 -12.62 25.58
C THR A 731 -16.15 -11.86 26.90
N THR A 732 -17.19 -12.10 27.70
CA THR A 732 -17.30 -11.57 29.09
C THR A 732 -16.11 -11.93 29.99
N SER A 733 -15.37 -12.98 29.66
CA SER A 733 -14.18 -13.44 30.40
C SER A 733 -12.88 -12.81 29.94
N GLY A 734 -12.93 -11.99 28.85
CA GLY A 734 -11.78 -11.37 28.20
C GLY A 734 -11.51 -11.94 26.81
N GLU A 735 -10.34 -11.63 26.29
CA GLU A 735 -9.88 -12.08 24.98
C GLU A 735 -9.62 -13.59 24.97
N MET A 736 -9.99 -14.27 23.89
CA MET A 736 -9.79 -15.70 23.69
C MET A 736 -8.90 -15.97 22.49
N LYS A 737 -8.10 -17.02 22.55
CA LYS A 737 -7.35 -17.51 21.39
C LYS A 737 -8.33 -18.08 20.36
N VAL A 738 -8.20 -17.64 19.11
CA VAL A 738 -9.01 -18.13 17.99
C VAL A 738 -8.59 -19.56 17.66
N ASN A 739 -9.45 -20.53 17.99
CA ASN A 739 -9.30 -21.93 17.64
C ASN A 739 -10.46 -22.34 16.74
N GLN A 740 -10.29 -23.38 15.95
CA GLN A 740 -11.34 -23.87 15.03
C GLN A 740 -12.64 -24.30 15.72
N LYS A 741 -12.59 -24.75 16.99
CA LYS A 741 -13.78 -25.07 17.81
C LYS A 741 -13.69 -24.44 19.18
N ILE A 742 -14.56 -23.47 19.43
CA ILE A 742 -14.63 -22.72 20.68
C ILE A 742 -15.87 -23.20 21.46
N GLN A 743 -15.69 -23.50 22.74
CA GLN A 743 -16.80 -23.83 23.64
C GLN A 743 -16.99 -22.70 24.65
N LEU A 744 -18.11 -22.03 24.57
CA LEU A 744 -18.51 -20.96 25.48
C LEU A 744 -19.44 -21.56 26.55
N SER A 745 -19.21 -21.18 27.81
CA SER A 745 -20.18 -21.47 28.86
C SER A 745 -21.39 -20.55 28.72
N HIS A 746 -22.53 -20.94 29.29
CA HIS A 746 -23.78 -20.17 29.17
C HIS A 746 -23.70 -18.75 29.75
N ASP A 747 -22.75 -18.49 30.63
CA ASP A 747 -22.45 -17.19 31.23
C ASP A 747 -21.51 -16.36 30.38
N GLN A 748 -20.88 -16.96 29.36
CA GLN A 748 -20.03 -16.32 28.34
C GLN A 748 -20.80 -16.14 27.01
N ASN A 749 -22.02 -15.69 27.09
CA ASN A 749 -22.94 -15.59 25.94
C ASN A 749 -22.89 -14.26 25.19
N THR A 750 -21.93 -13.42 25.51
CA THR A 750 -21.58 -12.23 24.68
C THR A 750 -20.32 -12.53 23.89
N LEU A 751 -20.30 -12.14 22.63
CA LEU A 751 -19.22 -12.37 21.73
C LEU A 751 -18.98 -11.13 20.86
N THR A 752 -17.78 -10.56 20.97
CA THR A 752 -17.29 -9.52 20.08
C THR A 752 -16.23 -10.13 19.18
N VAL A 753 -16.42 -10.00 17.87
CA VAL A 753 -15.51 -10.50 16.84
C VAL A 753 -14.97 -9.33 16.06
N GLU A 754 -13.68 -9.14 16.06
CA GLU A 754 -12.99 -8.18 15.22
C GLU A 754 -12.41 -8.89 13.99
N LEU A 755 -12.87 -8.45 12.82
CA LEU A 755 -12.46 -9.00 11.53
C LEU A 755 -11.28 -8.21 10.99
N LEU A 756 -10.43 -8.87 10.20
CA LEU A 756 -9.35 -8.22 9.48
C LEU A 756 -9.13 -8.87 8.12
N LYS A 757 -9.02 -8.02 7.09
CA LYS A 757 -8.40 -8.33 5.79
C LYS A 757 -7.28 -7.31 5.59
N PRO A 758 -5.99 -7.68 5.69
CA PRO A 758 -4.90 -6.74 5.55
C PRO A 758 -4.92 -6.01 4.20
N ASP A 759 -4.83 -4.70 4.24
CA ASP A 759 -4.72 -3.83 3.06
C ASP A 759 -3.54 -2.88 3.24
N TYR A 760 -2.39 -3.29 2.72
CA TYR A 760 -1.15 -2.50 2.81
C TYR A 760 -0.97 -1.50 1.68
N VAL A 761 -1.82 -1.56 0.68
CA VAL A 761 -1.86 -0.56 -0.40
C VAL A 761 -2.69 0.64 0.04
N GLY A 762 -3.63 0.42 0.98
CA GLY A 762 -4.56 1.43 1.49
C GLY A 762 -5.62 1.85 0.47
N LEU A 763 -5.80 1.06 -0.59
CA LEU A 763 -6.69 1.37 -1.71
C LEU A 763 -7.87 0.40 -1.84
N LEU A 764 -7.86 -0.72 -1.09
CA LEU A 764 -8.88 -1.76 -1.23
C LEU A 764 -10.20 -1.40 -0.55
N ASN A 765 -10.17 -0.57 0.50
CA ASN A 765 -11.33 -0.06 1.24
C ASN A 765 -12.39 -1.16 1.53
N PRO A 766 -12.05 -2.23 2.28
CA PRO A 766 -12.88 -3.42 2.39
C PRO A 766 -14.23 -3.15 3.06
N GLU A 767 -15.28 -3.73 2.50
CA GLU A 767 -16.61 -3.81 3.11
C GLU A 767 -16.88 -5.24 3.55
N TYR A 768 -17.50 -5.39 4.72
CA TYR A 768 -17.80 -6.67 5.35
C TYR A 768 -19.29 -6.95 5.33
N GLN A 769 -19.66 -8.20 5.12
CA GLN A 769 -20.99 -8.76 5.28
C GLN A 769 -20.88 -10.05 6.07
N TYR A 770 -21.71 -10.25 7.07
CA TYR A 770 -21.59 -11.42 7.95
C TYR A 770 -22.95 -12.07 8.23
N LYS A 771 -22.89 -13.37 8.53
CA LYS A 771 -24.03 -14.21 8.86
C LYS A 771 -23.60 -15.20 9.97
N LEU A 772 -24.37 -15.26 11.04
CA LEU A 772 -24.18 -16.26 12.09
C LEU A 772 -25.22 -17.37 11.89
N GLU A 773 -24.81 -18.47 11.28
CA GLU A 773 -25.65 -19.66 11.17
C GLU A 773 -25.93 -20.24 12.55
N GLY A 774 -27.17 -20.65 12.81
CA GLY A 774 -27.70 -20.99 14.14
C GLY A 774 -28.47 -19.86 14.82
N LEU A 775 -28.22 -18.59 14.44
CA LEU A 775 -28.96 -17.43 14.93
C LEU A 775 -29.74 -16.72 13.82
N ASN A 776 -29.07 -16.40 12.70
CA ASN A 776 -29.63 -15.64 11.58
C ASN A 776 -29.64 -16.47 10.31
N THR A 777 -30.70 -16.32 9.49
CA THR A 777 -30.79 -16.97 8.18
C THR A 777 -30.32 -16.09 7.03
N GLU A 778 -30.28 -14.77 7.24
CA GLU A 778 -29.94 -13.77 6.21
C GLU A 778 -28.59 -13.11 6.49
N TRP A 779 -27.94 -12.63 5.44
CA TRP A 779 -26.72 -11.84 5.55
C TRP A 779 -27.04 -10.43 6.08
N SER A 780 -26.09 -9.84 6.82
CA SER A 780 -26.16 -8.43 7.20
C SER A 780 -26.07 -7.52 5.95
N ASN A 781 -26.30 -6.24 6.11
CA ASN A 781 -25.94 -5.26 5.08
C ASN A 781 -24.42 -5.12 4.98
N TRP A 782 -23.90 -4.70 3.82
CA TRP A 782 -22.51 -4.34 3.65
C TRP A 782 -22.13 -3.16 4.54
N THR A 783 -20.99 -3.22 5.20
CA THR A 783 -20.47 -2.20 6.11
C THR A 783 -18.95 -2.16 6.13
N HIS A 784 -18.39 -0.99 6.31
CA HIS A 784 -16.95 -0.84 6.57
C HIS A 784 -16.56 -1.19 8.02
N ALA A 785 -17.54 -1.35 8.91
CA ALA A 785 -17.29 -1.75 10.28
C ALA A 785 -16.81 -3.20 10.32
N ASN A 786 -15.63 -3.42 10.87
CA ASN A 786 -15.00 -4.72 11.02
C ASN A 786 -15.28 -5.38 12.38
N LEU A 787 -16.07 -4.72 13.24
CA LEU A 787 -16.44 -5.18 14.57
C LEU A 787 -17.86 -5.73 14.58
N ILE A 788 -18.03 -6.96 15.02
CA ILE A 788 -19.32 -7.65 15.15
C ILE A 788 -19.59 -7.92 16.61
N ASP A 789 -20.70 -7.40 17.13
CA ASP A 789 -21.10 -7.60 18.52
C ASP A 789 -22.39 -8.43 18.63
N TYR A 790 -22.31 -9.53 19.36
CA TYR A 790 -23.44 -10.32 19.79
C TYR A 790 -23.61 -10.19 21.31
N SER A 791 -24.58 -9.39 21.74
CA SER A 791 -24.81 -9.10 23.17
C SER A 791 -25.45 -10.25 23.94
N PHE A 792 -26.09 -11.21 23.25
CA PHE A 792 -26.71 -12.38 23.86
C PHE A 792 -26.81 -13.50 22.80
N LEU A 793 -26.19 -14.64 23.10
CA LEU A 793 -26.27 -15.84 22.28
C LEU A 793 -26.99 -16.95 23.05
N PRO A 794 -28.14 -17.45 22.55
CA PRO A 794 -28.78 -18.63 23.11
C PRO A 794 -27.87 -19.86 23.10
N PRO A 795 -28.09 -20.84 23.95
CA PRO A 795 -27.40 -22.14 23.86
C PRO A 795 -27.63 -22.79 22.49
N GLY A 796 -26.57 -23.22 21.83
CA GLY A 796 -26.63 -23.82 20.50
C GLY A 796 -25.26 -23.92 19.84
N ASP A 797 -25.26 -24.45 18.64
CA ASP A 797 -24.09 -24.53 17.77
C ASP A 797 -24.18 -23.42 16.71
N TYR A 798 -23.06 -22.71 16.51
CA TYR A 798 -22.98 -21.53 15.68
C TYR A 798 -21.79 -21.60 14.71
N GLU A 799 -22.00 -21.06 13.50
CA GLU A 799 -20.98 -20.93 12.46
C GLU A 799 -21.00 -19.50 11.92
N LEU A 800 -19.89 -18.75 12.11
CA LEU A 800 -19.75 -17.39 11.60
C LEU A 800 -19.18 -17.42 10.18
N LYS A 801 -20.00 -17.03 9.23
CA LYS A 801 -19.62 -16.82 7.82
C LYS A 801 -19.48 -15.34 7.54
N VAL A 802 -18.44 -14.99 6.82
CA VAL A 802 -18.14 -13.61 6.47
C VAL A 802 -17.81 -13.52 4.99
N ARG A 803 -18.29 -12.45 4.36
CA ARG A 803 -17.92 -12.00 3.04
C ARG A 803 -17.20 -10.66 3.14
N VAL A 804 -16.19 -10.50 2.31
CA VAL A 804 -15.50 -9.22 2.15
C VAL A 804 -15.53 -8.84 0.69
N ARG A 805 -15.88 -7.59 0.43
CA ARG A 805 -15.85 -6.98 -0.89
C ARG A 805 -14.84 -5.86 -0.88
N ASP A 806 -13.96 -5.80 -1.88
CA ASP A 806 -12.98 -4.73 -2.06
C ASP A 806 -13.49 -3.64 -3.04
N ALA A 807 -12.68 -2.59 -3.23
CA ALA A 807 -12.97 -1.48 -4.14
C ALA A 807 -13.09 -1.92 -5.62
N LEU A 808 -12.57 -3.09 -5.99
CA LEU A 808 -12.69 -3.70 -7.31
C LEU A 808 -13.88 -4.63 -7.43
N ASP A 809 -14.79 -4.64 -6.42
CA ASP A 809 -16.00 -5.48 -6.32
C ASP A 809 -15.70 -7.00 -6.31
N GLN A 810 -14.47 -7.37 -5.90
CA GLN A 810 -14.11 -8.78 -5.70
C GLN A 810 -14.60 -9.23 -4.34
N ILE A 811 -15.27 -10.38 -4.30
CA ILE A 811 -15.88 -10.92 -3.09
C ILE A 811 -15.15 -12.19 -2.69
N ASP A 812 -14.63 -12.20 -1.44
CA ASP A 812 -14.13 -13.38 -0.75
C ASP A 812 -15.13 -13.83 0.31
N GLU A 813 -15.39 -15.13 0.42
CA GLU A 813 -16.25 -15.71 1.46
C GLU A 813 -15.45 -16.76 2.26
N ALA A 814 -15.56 -16.70 3.59
CA ALA A 814 -14.93 -17.66 4.48
C ALA A 814 -15.80 -17.97 5.69
N THR A 815 -15.74 -19.22 6.16
CA THR A 815 -16.20 -19.60 7.50
C THR A 815 -15.03 -19.40 8.47
N LEU A 816 -15.17 -18.45 9.39
CA LEU A 816 -14.06 -18.01 10.23
C LEU A 816 -13.98 -18.74 11.56
N ILE A 817 -15.12 -18.96 12.22
CA ILE A 817 -15.20 -19.65 13.52
C ILE A 817 -16.42 -20.54 13.62
N GLU A 818 -16.23 -21.69 14.24
CA GLU A 818 -17.29 -22.55 14.73
C GLU A 818 -17.24 -22.56 16.25
N PHE A 819 -18.38 -22.35 16.90
CA PHE A 819 -18.44 -22.35 18.34
C PHE A 819 -19.77 -22.86 18.86
N THR A 820 -19.72 -23.39 20.08
CA THR A 820 -20.90 -23.91 20.77
C THR A 820 -21.11 -23.16 22.09
N VAL A 821 -22.30 -22.66 22.30
CA VAL A 821 -22.73 -22.10 23.60
C VAL A 821 -23.40 -23.20 24.39
N ALA A 822 -22.77 -23.56 25.52
CA ALA A 822 -23.26 -24.64 26.35
C ALA A 822 -24.60 -24.33 27.00
N THR A 823 -25.46 -25.35 27.10
CA THR A 823 -26.71 -25.21 27.82
C THR A 823 -26.46 -25.03 29.33
N PRO A 824 -27.20 -24.17 30.04
CA PRO A 824 -27.08 -23.99 31.47
C PRO A 824 -27.28 -25.32 32.20
N TYR A 825 -26.60 -25.47 33.38
CA TYR A 825 -26.68 -26.72 34.14
C TYR A 825 -28.10 -27.13 34.54
N TRP A 826 -28.99 -26.11 34.71
CA TRP A 826 -30.41 -26.37 35.07
C TRP A 826 -31.26 -26.88 33.88
N GLN A 827 -30.75 -26.81 32.63
CA GLN A 827 -31.36 -27.41 31.44
C GLN A 827 -30.72 -28.74 31.04
N GLN A 828 -29.72 -29.21 31.80
CA GLN A 828 -29.05 -30.47 31.54
C GLN A 828 -29.89 -31.69 31.96
N PRO A 829 -29.88 -32.82 31.25
CA PRO A 829 -30.66 -34.01 31.58
C PRO A 829 -30.45 -34.55 33.00
N TRP A 830 -29.21 -34.49 33.50
CA TRP A 830 -28.86 -34.93 34.83
C TRP A 830 -29.52 -34.07 35.92
N PHE A 831 -29.71 -32.76 35.67
CA PHE A 831 -30.37 -31.85 36.63
C PHE A 831 -31.86 -32.21 36.77
N TYR A 832 -32.53 -32.52 35.65
CA TYR A 832 -33.91 -33.03 35.71
C TYR A 832 -34.00 -34.41 36.35
N ALA A 833 -32.98 -35.26 36.15
CA ALA A 833 -32.91 -36.55 36.83
C ALA A 833 -32.78 -36.41 38.35
N ILE A 834 -31.95 -35.44 38.83
CA ILE A 834 -31.88 -35.14 40.29
C ILE A 834 -33.19 -34.59 40.79
N GLN A 835 -33.83 -33.66 40.07
CA GLN A 835 -35.13 -33.12 40.43
C GLN A 835 -36.21 -34.23 40.51
N ALA A 836 -36.25 -35.14 39.54
CA ALA A 836 -37.12 -36.30 39.54
C ALA A 836 -36.89 -37.23 40.74
N LEU A 837 -35.60 -37.45 41.12
CA LEU A 837 -35.21 -38.27 42.28
C LEU A 837 -35.63 -37.60 43.59
N ILE A 838 -35.44 -36.27 43.71
CA ILE A 838 -35.90 -35.50 44.88
C ILE A 838 -37.44 -35.59 44.98
N LEU A 839 -38.13 -35.45 43.85
CA LEU A 839 -39.58 -35.55 43.78
C LEU A 839 -40.06 -36.96 44.20
N ALA A 840 -39.43 -38.01 43.68
CA ALA A 840 -39.73 -39.38 44.06
C ALA A 840 -39.51 -39.66 45.60
N MET A 841 -38.43 -39.08 46.15
CA MET A 841 -38.14 -39.12 47.58
C MET A 841 -39.18 -38.38 48.38
N MET A 842 -39.62 -37.23 47.96
CA MET A 842 -40.68 -36.44 48.61
C MET A 842 -42.03 -37.19 48.60
N ILE A 843 -42.39 -37.83 47.48
CA ILE A 843 -43.57 -38.66 47.34
C ILE A 843 -43.46 -39.82 48.29
N GLY A 844 -42.32 -40.50 48.38
CA GLY A 844 -42.07 -41.58 49.34
C GLY A 844 -42.17 -41.20 50.81
N ILE A 845 -41.61 -40.04 51.18
CA ILE A 845 -41.68 -39.46 52.50
C ILE A 845 -43.14 -39.08 52.84
N SER A 846 -43.83 -38.42 51.88
CA SER A 846 -45.21 -38.02 52.00
C SER A 846 -46.12 -39.26 52.26
N SER A 847 -45.90 -40.33 51.47
CA SER A 847 -46.62 -41.62 51.65
C SER A 847 -46.37 -42.25 53.03
N ARG A 848 -45.09 -42.36 53.44
CA ARG A 848 -44.76 -42.94 54.80
C ARG A 848 -45.26 -42.09 55.93
N LEU A 849 -45.21 -40.77 55.88
CA LEU A 849 -45.74 -39.90 56.91
C LEU A 849 -47.28 -39.96 56.98
N ASN A 850 -47.91 -40.25 55.85
CA ASN A 850 -49.38 -40.44 55.83
C ASN A 850 -49.84 -41.75 56.50
N GLU A 851 -49.08 -42.80 56.47
CA GLU A 851 -49.31 -44.07 57.13
C GLU A 851 -49.07 -43.95 58.62
N SER A 852 -48.26 -43.00 59.11
CA SER A 852 -47.95 -42.87 60.54
C SER A 852 -49.10 -42.22 61.30
N LYS A 853 -49.57 -42.91 62.36
CA LYS A 853 -50.63 -42.38 63.21
C LYS A 853 -50.24 -41.23 64.13
N ALA A 854 -48.92 -40.98 64.27
CA ALA A 854 -48.39 -40.01 65.24
C ALA A 854 -48.17 -38.60 64.61
N THR A 855 -48.33 -38.35 63.22
CA THR A 855 -48.05 -37.14 62.61
C THR A 855 -49.24 -36.17 62.52
N ASN A 856 -49.03 -34.93 62.88
CA ASN A 856 -50.06 -33.89 62.90
C ASN A 856 -50.73 -33.73 61.48
N ARG A 857 -52.08 -33.67 61.47
CA ARG A 857 -52.91 -33.60 60.25
C ARG A 857 -52.55 -32.42 59.37
N PHE A 858 -52.11 -31.33 59.99
CA PHE A 858 -51.68 -30.11 59.24
C PHE A 858 -50.37 -30.37 58.46
N ILE A 859 -49.39 -31.06 59.01
CA ILE A 859 -48.14 -31.40 58.39
C ILE A 859 -48.34 -32.31 57.14
N LYS A 860 -49.25 -33.29 57.28
CA LYS A 860 -49.62 -34.23 56.21
C LYS A 860 -50.24 -33.49 55.01
N HIS A 861 -51.19 -32.60 55.26
CA HIS A 861 -51.82 -31.80 54.20
C HIS A 861 -50.85 -30.79 53.56
N GLY A 862 -50.05 -30.13 54.39
CA GLY A 862 -49.03 -29.18 53.89
C GLY A 862 -48.00 -29.83 53.00
N LEU A 863 -47.47 -31.02 53.41
CA LEU A 863 -46.50 -31.77 52.60
C LEU A 863 -47.10 -32.32 51.31
N SER A 864 -48.36 -32.74 51.30
CA SER A 864 -49.06 -33.23 50.13
C SER A 864 -49.27 -32.11 49.13
N ILE A 865 -49.65 -30.90 49.56
CA ILE A 865 -49.82 -29.72 48.71
C ILE A 865 -48.46 -29.27 48.17
N LEU A 866 -47.41 -29.23 48.99
CA LEU A 866 -46.06 -28.89 48.57
C LEU A 866 -45.51 -29.84 47.46
N THR A 867 -45.74 -31.15 47.65
CA THR A 867 -45.35 -32.17 46.69
C THR A 867 -46.07 -31.96 45.35
N LEU A 868 -47.38 -31.66 45.40
CA LEU A 868 -48.14 -31.37 44.20
C LEU A 868 -47.64 -30.15 43.47
N VAL A 869 -47.39 -29.03 44.16
CA VAL A 869 -46.85 -27.82 43.57
C VAL A 869 -45.49 -28.11 42.90
N ILE A 870 -44.63 -28.88 43.52
CA ILE A 870 -43.31 -29.24 42.94
C ILE A 870 -43.48 -30.13 41.70
N ILE A 871 -44.44 -31.06 41.67
CA ILE A 871 -44.77 -31.86 40.48
C ILE A 871 -45.19 -30.97 39.35
N ILE A 872 -46.07 -30.01 39.59
CA ILE A 872 -46.53 -29.04 38.56
C ILE A 872 -45.34 -28.28 38.00
N GLN A 873 -44.49 -27.69 38.86
CA GLN A 873 -43.32 -26.91 38.45
C GLN A 873 -42.29 -27.77 37.68
N PHE A 874 -42.10 -29.03 38.11
CA PHE A 874 -41.22 -29.94 37.39
C PHE A 874 -41.75 -30.29 36.00
N LEU A 875 -43.06 -30.61 35.90
CA LEU A 875 -43.67 -30.90 34.59
C LEU A 875 -43.60 -29.70 33.65
N GLN A 876 -43.88 -28.53 34.17
CA GLN A 876 -43.79 -27.27 33.40
C GLN A 876 -42.37 -27.02 32.91
N ALA A 877 -41.34 -27.17 33.77
CA ALA A 877 -39.93 -27.03 33.43
C ALA A 877 -39.49 -28.03 32.33
N VAL A 878 -39.92 -29.30 32.42
CA VAL A 878 -39.61 -30.36 31.46
C VAL A 878 -40.27 -30.04 30.11
N ILE A 879 -41.56 -29.66 30.09
CA ILE A 879 -42.28 -29.34 28.86
C ILE A 879 -41.64 -28.12 28.16
N ASN A 880 -41.35 -27.07 28.88
CA ASN A 880 -40.70 -25.85 28.31
C ASN A 880 -39.32 -26.15 27.77
N THR A 881 -38.61 -27.20 28.17
CA THR A 881 -37.30 -27.60 27.66
C THR A 881 -37.39 -28.40 26.35
N PHE A 882 -38.41 -29.23 26.22
CA PHE A 882 -38.56 -30.09 25.03
C PHE A 882 -39.39 -29.48 23.91
N ILE A 883 -40.18 -28.44 24.20
CA ILE A 883 -41.09 -27.78 23.28
C ILE A 883 -40.72 -26.32 23.23
N SER A 884 -39.73 -25.97 22.37
CA SER A 884 -39.40 -24.56 22.03
C SER A 884 -40.46 -24.03 21.05
N PHE A 885 -41.52 -23.44 21.55
CA PHE A 885 -42.36 -22.60 20.73
C PHE A 885 -41.89 -21.13 20.80
N GLU A 886 -41.87 -20.43 19.68
CA GLU A 886 -41.93 -18.98 19.68
C GLU A 886 -43.30 -18.57 20.24
N SER A 887 -43.38 -18.43 21.57
CA SER A 887 -44.62 -18.26 22.29
C SER A 887 -45.04 -16.82 22.33
N THR A 888 -46.20 -16.51 21.72
CA THR A 888 -46.91 -15.29 22.09
C THR A 888 -47.43 -15.42 23.52
N PRO A 889 -47.54 -14.32 24.28
CA PRO A 889 -48.07 -14.36 25.68
C PRO A 889 -49.40 -15.10 25.83
N VAL A 890 -50.21 -15.10 24.74
CA VAL A 890 -51.50 -15.84 24.73
C VAL A 890 -51.29 -17.34 24.63
N MET A 891 -50.28 -17.81 23.87
CA MET A 891 -49.99 -19.24 23.77
C MET A 891 -49.36 -19.76 25.06
N GLU A 892 -48.52 -18.98 25.74
CA GLU A 892 -47.97 -19.32 27.05
C GLU A 892 -49.11 -19.51 28.07
N PHE A 893 -50.03 -18.56 28.13
CA PHE A 893 -51.21 -18.67 29.04
C PHE A 893 -52.07 -19.89 28.72
N LEU A 894 -52.32 -20.18 27.42
CA LEU A 894 -53.08 -21.36 27.01
C LEU A 894 -52.34 -22.67 27.36
N PHE A 895 -51.05 -22.68 27.25
CA PHE A 895 -50.19 -23.81 27.62
C PHE A 895 -50.23 -24.07 29.16
N ASP A 896 -50.10 -23.01 29.97
CA ASP A 896 -50.17 -23.09 31.41
C ASP A 896 -51.58 -23.58 31.90
N VAL A 897 -52.64 -23.12 31.24
CA VAL A 897 -54.02 -23.64 31.49
C VAL A 897 -54.10 -25.10 31.10
N GLY A 898 -53.51 -25.51 29.94
CA GLY A 898 -53.47 -26.91 29.50
C GLY A 898 -52.74 -27.83 30.48
N ILE A 899 -51.59 -27.38 30.97
CA ILE A 899 -50.83 -28.10 32.01
C ILE A 899 -51.60 -28.20 33.30
N ALA A 900 -52.25 -27.10 33.74
CA ALA A 900 -53.07 -27.14 34.94
C ALA A 900 -54.25 -28.13 34.80
N VAL A 901 -54.90 -28.22 33.63
CA VAL A 901 -55.97 -29.17 33.34
C VAL A 901 -55.45 -30.62 33.31
N MET A 902 -54.24 -30.90 32.76
CA MET A 902 -53.62 -32.22 32.76
C MET A 902 -53.23 -32.69 34.21
N VAL A 903 -52.88 -31.78 35.07
CA VAL A 903 -52.50 -32.09 36.44
C VAL A 903 -53.69 -32.49 37.28
N PHE A 904 -54.91 -32.10 36.91
CA PHE A 904 -56.11 -32.45 37.67
C PHE A 904 -56.32 -33.98 37.80
N PRO A 905 -56.28 -34.82 36.75
CA PRO A 905 -56.38 -36.25 36.85
C PRO A 905 -55.13 -36.87 37.55
N LEU A 906 -53.94 -36.24 37.36
CA LEU A 906 -52.74 -36.66 38.05
C LEU A 906 -52.81 -36.38 39.57
N GLU A 907 -53.35 -35.25 39.97
CA GLU A 907 -53.66 -34.88 41.33
C GLU A 907 -54.63 -35.90 41.96
N TRP A 908 -55.73 -36.22 41.28
CA TRP A 908 -56.72 -37.21 41.72
C TRP A 908 -56.04 -38.59 41.91
N PHE A 909 -55.21 -39.00 40.94
CA PHE A 909 -54.48 -40.26 40.97
C PHE A 909 -53.45 -40.32 42.15
N LEU A 910 -52.65 -39.27 42.29
CA LEU A 910 -51.67 -39.13 43.37
C LEU A 910 -52.35 -39.00 44.72
N ARG A 911 -53.43 -38.25 44.81
CA ARG A 911 -54.24 -38.14 46.02
C ARG A 911 -54.82 -39.48 46.44
N LYS A 912 -55.31 -40.27 45.49
CA LYS A 912 -55.83 -41.62 45.74
C LYS A 912 -54.70 -42.56 46.10
N MET A 913 -53.51 -42.45 45.44
CA MET A 913 -52.38 -43.29 45.82
C MET A 913 -51.75 -42.94 47.19
N ILE A 914 -51.72 -41.66 47.53
CA ILE A 914 -51.10 -41.10 48.73
C ILE A 914 -52.10 -41.17 49.91
N LEU A 915 -53.42 -41.00 49.74
CA LEU A 915 -54.41 -40.92 50.78
C LEU A 915 -55.16 -42.24 51.00
N ASP A 916 -55.40 -43.08 49.96
CA ASP A 916 -56.26 -44.25 50.04
C ASP A 916 -55.55 -45.56 49.95
N GLY A 917 -54.28 -45.69 49.80
CA GLY A 917 -53.68 -46.97 49.79
C GLY A 917 -52.23 -47.08 49.45
N GLY A 918 -51.46 -47.53 50.36
CA GLY A 918 -50.16 -48.07 50.17
C GLY A 918 -50.17 -49.13 49.07
N LEU A 919 -49.32 -49.02 48.09
CA LEU A 919 -48.98 -50.10 47.15
C LEU A 919 -48.61 -51.35 47.99
N LYS A 920 -49.56 -52.27 48.18
CA LYS A 920 -49.26 -53.60 48.67
C LYS A 920 -48.43 -54.32 47.59
N ILE A 921 -47.10 -54.24 47.73
CA ILE A 921 -46.21 -55.20 47.13
C ILE A 921 -46.42 -56.54 47.83
N SER A 922 -47.27 -57.43 47.30
CA SER A 922 -47.38 -58.81 47.72
C SER A 922 -46.07 -59.51 47.47
N GLY A 923 -45.24 -59.57 48.51
CA GLY A 923 -44.12 -60.46 48.55
C GLY A 923 -44.65 -61.90 48.72
N THR A 924 -44.64 -62.67 47.65
CA THR A 924 -44.84 -64.11 47.64
C THR A 924 -43.57 -64.76 48.22
N THR A 925 -43.65 -65.03 49.52
CA THR A 925 -42.71 -65.95 50.19
C THR A 925 -43.12 -67.42 49.84
N ALA A 926 -42.37 -68.00 48.86
CA ALA A 926 -42.39 -69.44 48.63
C ALA A 926 -41.64 -70.11 49.77
N THR A 927 -42.37 -70.66 50.73
CA THR A 927 -41.87 -71.64 51.68
C THR A 927 -41.70 -72.93 50.93
N THR A 928 -40.46 -73.37 50.67
CA THR A 928 -40.14 -74.71 50.34
C THR A 928 -39.89 -75.52 51.58
N LYS A 929 -40.78 -76.53 51.88
CA LYS A 929 -40.52 -77.60 52.77
C LYS A 929 -39.74 -78.68 52.02
N LEU A 930 -38.69 -79.12 52.67
CA LEU A 930 -37.84 -80.26 52.68
C LEU A 930 -36.40 -80.05 52.28
#